data_4e942ba79f8430d659c5cd0f7b9697d4
#
_entry.id   4e942ba79f8430d659c5cd0f7b9697d4
#
_cell.length_a   1.000
_cell.length_b   1.000
_cell.length_c   1.000
_cell.angle_alpha   90.00
_cell.angle_beta   90.00
_cell.angle_gamma   90.00
#
_symmetry.space_group_name_H-M   'P 1'
#
loop_
_entity.id
_entity.type
_entity.pdbx_description
1 polymer ?
#
loop_
_entity_poly.entity_id
_entity_poly.type
_entity_poly.pdbx_seq_one_letter_code
_entity_poly.pdbx_strand_id
1 'polypeptide(L)'
;MEHAQEDEACLEQTQKYHVERPIYNQELLQGQLCRRERLSCSYLTFFFLLSIFSCSSKKAKSHLYSFIPILKWLPRYPVKEYLLGDIISGISTGVMQLPQGLAYALLAAVPPVFGLYSSFYPVFLYTFFGTSKHISIGTFAVISMMVGGVAVRVVPDEMVSMDYNSTNVTDMLASRDAKRVQVAVTLALLSGIIQLCLGLLRFGFVAIYLTEPLVRGFTTAAAVHVFTSQLKYLLGVKTNRYSGPLSVVYSIAAVLSEITTTNVASLIVGLTCIVMLLIGKEINLRFKKKLPVPIPMEIIVVIIGTGVSAGMNLTDSYGVDVVGNIPKGLRAPKFPEIRLIPTIFVDAVAIAIVGFSMAVSMAKIFALKHGYTIDGNQELIALGICNSVGSFFQSFPVTCSMSRSLVQESTGGKTQIAGTLSSIMVLLVIVAIGYLFEPLPQTVLAAIVMVNLKGMFKQFGDVAYFWRISRIELAIWVVAFVASLFLGLDYGLLTAVTFAMITVIYRTQSPQYRILGQIPDTDIYCDVEEYEEVKEHPGIKIFQANTSLYFANSESYMSALKKKTNDVEAGVKHEIANEELPVNGQFTSVDDSVQDRSPDELEYFMEPKTNVHSLILDFTPVNFVDSVGAKTLKSIIKEYKEVGVCVYIAGCSGPVMNELTRLNFFENTVTRDLLFHSIHDAVLACHVKDSSASQTVSVSPPQFFSCAVPNTFFRLYLPTTPVPQCLASSKHF
;
A
#
# COMPACT_ATOMS: atom_id res chain seq x y z
N MET A 1 25.41 42.03 -7.12
CA MET A 1 26.82 41.95 -6.67
C MET A 1 26.93 41.90 -5.15
N GLU A 2 26.09 42.57 -4.39
CA GLU A 2 26.11 42.52 -2.93
C GLU A 2 25.62 41.15 -2.35
N HIS A 3 24.68 40.45 -2.96
CA HIS A 3 24.24 39.12 -2.52
C HIS A 3 25.26 37.98 -2.78
N ALA A 4 26.16 38.14 -3.74
CA ALA A 4 27.23 37.16 -4.01
C ALA A 4 28.41 37.30 -3.02
N GLN A 5 28.58 38.45 -2.37
CA GLN A 5 29.60 38.63 -1.34
C GLN A 5 29.15 38.17 0.06
N GLU A 6 27.84 38.17 0.34
CA GLU A 6 27.33 37.63 1.59
C GLU A 6 27.34 36.07 1.61
N ASP A 7 27.17 35.44 0.45
CA ASP A 7 27.25 33.96 0.34
C ASP A 7 28.72 33.46 0.42
N GLU A 8 29.71 34.20 -0.07
CA GLU A 8 31.14 33.88 0.11
C GLU A 8 31.59 34.06 1.57
N ALA A 9 31.09 35.07 2.29
CA ALA A 9 31.43 35.27 3.70
C ALA A 9 30.84 34.23 4.66
N CYS A 10 29.76 33.53 4.25
CA CYS A 10 29.16 32.45 5.05
C CYS A 10 29.91 31.11 4.92
N LEU A 11 30.72 30.93 3.88
CA LEU A 11 31.54 29.73 3.66
C LEU A 11 32.87 29.74 4.43
N GLU A 12 33.31 30.87 4.96
CA GLU A 12 34.62 31.00 5.65
C GLU A 12 34.61 30.61 7.14
N GLN A 13 33.48 30.23 7.75
CA GLN A 13 33.42 29.82 9.17
C GLN A 13 33.20 28.33 9.35
N THR A 14 33.81 27.46 8.56
CA THR A 14 33.92 26.05 8.94
C THR A 14 34.91 25.90 10.07
N GLN A 15 34.40 25.74 11.31
CA GLN A 15 35.24 25.42 12.46
C GLN A 15 35.93 24.09 12.19
N LYS A 16 37.25 24.12 11.93
CA LYS A 16 38.06 22.90 11.84
C LYS A 16 38.39 22.45 13.26
N TYR A 17 38.12 21.22 13.60
CA TYR A 17 38.55 20.59 14.84
C TYR A 17 39.28 19.27 14.54
N HIS A 18 40.30 19.01 15.34
CA HIS A 18 41.09 17.79 15.23
C HIS A 18 40.62 16.80 16.29
N VAL A 19 40.38 15.54 15.91
CA VAL A 19 39.94 14.48 16.82
C VAL A 19 41.05 13.47 16.98
N GLU A 20 41.68 13.45 18.15
CA GLU A 20 42.61 12.39 18.54
C GLU A 20 41.84 11.27 19.24
N ARG A 21 41.73 10.13 18.60
CA ARG A 21 41.10 8.93 19.16
C ARG A 21 41.79 7.64 18.65
N PRO A 22 41.77 6.53 19.43
CA PRO A 22 42.28 5.26 18.92
C PRO A 22 41.41 4.71 17.77
N ILE A 23 42.03 3.87 16.97
CA ILE A 23 41.31 3.12 15.93
C ILE A 23 40.45 2.08 16.63
N TYR A 24 39.10 2.15 16.42
CA TYR A 24 38.19 1.23 17.07
C TYR A 24 37.83 0.06 16.14
N ASN A 25 38.28 -1.14 16.47
CA ASN A 25 37.63 -2.35 16.02
C ASN A 25 36.44 -2.68 16.95
N GLN A 26 35.60 -3.61 16.52
CA GLN A 26 34.36 -3.95 17.25
C GLN A 26 34.63 -4.52 18.65
N GLU A 27 35.75 -5.22 18.85
CA GLU A 27 36.13 -5.79 20.16
C GLU A 27 36.58 -4.73 21.14
N LEU A 28 37.44 -3.82 20.71
CA LEU A 28 37.90 -2.69 21.54
C LEU A 28 36.76 -1.81 21.99
N LEU A 29 35.81 -1.51 21.03
CA LEU A 29 34.64 -0.71 21.36
C LEU A 29 33.72 -1.43 22.35
N GLN A 30 33.46 -2.73 22.17
CA GLN A 30 32.60 -3.52 23.05
C GLN A 30 33.27 -3.71 24.44
N GLY A 31 34.59 -3.75 24.53
CA GLY A 31 35.32 -3.82 25.78
C GLY A 31 35.23 -2.54 26.62
N GLN A 32 35.07 -1.38 25.97
CA GLN A 32 34.91 -0.09 26.63
C GLN A 32 33.46 0.25 27.00
N LEU A 33 32.47 -0.39 26.33
CA LEU A 33 31.04 -0.12 26.52
C LEU A 33 30.43 -1.18 27.48
N CYS A 34 29.93 -0.77 28.63
CA CYS A 34 29.08 -1.61 29.47
C CYS A 34 27.72 -1.83 28.78
N ARG A 35 27.44 -3.06 28.39
CA ARG A 35 26.17 -3.44 27.78
C ARG A 35 25.06 -3.36 28.83
N ARG A 36 24.04 -2.49 28.58
CA ARG A 36 22.84 -2.44 29.41
C ARG A 36 22.10 -3.78 29.31
N GLU A 37 21.91 -4.48 30.42
CA GLU A 37 21.17 -5.74 30.44
C GLU A 37 19.76 -5.50 29.90
N ARG A 38 19.46 -6.00 28.68
CA ARG A 38 18.10 -6.09 28.18
C ARG A 38 17.47 -7.32 28.81
N LEU A 39 16.40 -7.12 29.55
CA LEU A 39 15.53 -8.20 30.01
C LEU A 39 15.18 -9.07 28.79
N SER A 40 15.55 -10.34 28.87
CA SER A 40 15.35 -11.31 27.78
C SER A 40 13.92 -11.34 27.33
N CYS A 41 13.72 -11.15 26.02
CA CYS A 41 12.42 -11.12 25.37
C CYS A 41 11.60 -12.43 25.53
N SER A 42 12.25 -13.51 25.97
CA SER A 42 11.62 -14.82 26.21
C SER A 42 10.61 -14.78 27.36
N TYR A 43 10.85 -13.96 28.38
CA TYR A 43 9.89 -13.74 29.47
C TYR A 43 8.71 -12.85 29.02
N LEU A 44 8.93 -11.93 28.09
CA LEU A 44 7.87 -11.04 27.59
C LEU A 44 6.79 -11.80 26.80
N THR A 45 7.15 -12.81 26.03
CA THR A 45 6.16 -13.61 25.24
C THR A 45 5.31 -14.47 26.20
N PHE A 46 5.90 -15.06 27.22
CA PHE A 46 5.14 -15.83 28.21
C PHE A 46 4.28 -14.92 29.10
N PHE A 47 4.81 -13.77 29.53
CA PHE A 47 4.04 -12.73 30.22
C PHE A 47 2.97 -12.08 29.35
N PHE A 48 3.18 -11.96 28.04
CA PHE A 48 2.18 -11.47 27.10
C PHE A 48 1.01 -12.44 26.95
N LEU A 49 1.28 -13.73 26.84
CA LEU A 49 0.25 -14.80 26.86
C LEU A 49 -0.50 -14.85 28.21
N LEU A 50 0.20 -14.78 29.33
CA LEU A 50 -0.42 -14.70 30.66
C LEU A 50 -1.18 -13.38 30.88
N SER A 51 -0.74 -12.25 30.30
CA SER A 51 -1.41 -10.96 30.41
C SER A 51 -2.71 -10.88 29.60
N ILE A 52 -2.89 -11.75 28.60
CA ILE A 52 -4.16 -11.90 27.86
C ILE A 52 -5.23 -12.51 28.79
N PHE A 53 -4.84 -13.41 29.69
CA PHE A 53 -5.75 -14.07 30.65
C PHE A 53 -5.92 -13.27 31.96
N SER A 54 -5.10 -12.27 32.26
CA SER A 54 -5.29 -11.40 33.43
C SER A 54 -6.24 -10.24 33.07
N CYS A 55 -7.53 -10.47 33.22
CA CYS A 55 -8.59 -9.50 33.00
C CYS A 55 -8.63 -8.45 34.13
N SER A 56 -7.74 -7.45 34.05
CA SER A 56 -7.89 -6.26 34.88
C SER A 56 -9.02 -5.39 34.33
N SER A 57 -9.90 -4.90 35.21
CA SER A 57 -11.02 -4.02 34.85
C SER A 57 -10.57 -2.80 33.99
N LYS A 58 -9.36 -2.27 34.24
CA LYS A 58 -8.77 -1.18 33.44
C LYS A 58 -8.42 -1.64 32.01
N LYS A 59 -7.89 -2.85 31.83
CA LYS A 59 -7.57 -3.40 30.50
C LYS A 59 -8.83 -3.74 29.72
N ALA A 60 -9.84 -4.37 30.36
CA ALA A 60 -11.12 -4.67 29.75
C ALA A 60 -11.83 -3.39 29.25
N LYS A 61 -11.81 -2.33 30.04
CA LYS A 61 -12.34 -1.02 29.69
C LYS A 61 -11.57 -0.39 28.50
N SER A 62 -10.25 -0.52 28.47
CA SER A 62 -9.43 -0.05 27.35
C SER A 62 -9.73 -0.80 26.05
N HIS A 63 -9.88 -2.13 26.10
CA HIS A 63 -10.27 -2.93 24.94
C HIS A 63 -11.69 -2.61 24.45
N LEU A 64 -12.64 -2.39 25.38
CA LEU A 64 -13.99 -1.97 25.02
C LEU A 64 -13.99 -0.61 24.30
N TYR A 65 -13.21 0.37 24.78
CA TYR A 65 -13.09 1.67 24.14
C TYR A 65 -12.35 1.62 22.78
N SER A 66 -11.47 0.64 22.59
CA SER A 66 -10.83 0.40 21.28
C SER A 66 -11.81 -0.25 20.30
N PHE A 67 -12.64 -1.20 20.76
CA PHE A 67 -13.60 -1.92 19.92
C PHE A 67 -14.85 -1.08 19.58
N ILE A 68 -15.28 -0.20 20.50
CA ILE A 68 -16.44 0.70 20.31
C ILE A 68 -15.97 2.15 20.49
N PRO A 69 -15.37 2.76 19.46
CA PRO A 69 -14.78 4.10 19.54
C PRO A 69 -15.77 5.21 19.94
N ILE A 70 -17.06 5.05 19.67
CA ILE A 70 -18.10 6.03 20.05
C ILE A 70 -18.09 6.30 21.56
N LEU A 71 -17.85 5.27 22.39
CA LEU A 71 -17.80 5.42 23.84
C LEU A 71 -16.66 6.32 24.31
N LYS A 72 -15.63 6.51 23.49
CA LYS A 72 -14.49 7.38 23.80
C LYS A 72 -14.72 8.82 23.38
N TRP A 73 -15.29 9.06 22.19
CA TRP A 73 -15.41 10.42 21.66
C TRP A 73 -16.75 11.10 21.97
N LEU A 74 -17.87 10.35 22.04
CA LEU A 74 -19.19 10.92 22.27
C LEU A 74 -19.31 11.68 23.62
N PRO A 75 -18.78 11.19 24.77
CA PRO A 75 -18.83 11.94 26.03
C PRO A 75 -18.05 13.26 26.00
N ARG A 76 -17.11 13.40 25.06
CA ARG A 76 -16.27 14.61 24.88
C ARG A 76 -16.73 15.48 23.70
N TYR A 77 -17.92 15.22 23.18
CA TYR A 77 -18.44 15.92 22.01
C TYR A 77 -18.77 17.36 22.34
N PRO A 78 -18.13 18.38 21.71
CA PRO A 78 -18.41 19.78 21.97
C PRO A 78 -19.69 20.23 21.22
N VAL A 79 -20.86 20.03 21.84
CA VAL A 79 -22.17 20.21 21.21
C VAL A 79 -22.31 21.61 20.59
N LYS A 80 -21.88 22.66 21.27
CA LYS A 80 -22.05 24.05 20.79
C LYS A 80 -21.26 24.36 19.53
N GLU A 81 -20.11 23.70 19.32
CA GLU A 81 -19.21 24.01 18.21
C GLU A 81 -19.41 23.08 16.99
N TYR A 82 -19.82 21.83 17.23
CA TYR A 82 -19.83 20.79 16.17
C TYR A 82 -21.23 20.43 15.70
N LEU A 83 -22.25 20.54 16.56
CA LEU A 83 -23.60 20.04 16.27
C LEU A 83 -24.20 20.68 15.02
N LEU A 84 -24.10 22.00 14.87
CA LEU A 84 -24.69 22.71 13.72
C LEU A 84 -24.00 22.26 12.40
N GLY A 85 -22.66 22.13 12.40
CA GLY A 85 -21.91 21.63 11.26
C GLY A 85 -22.27 20.17 10.92
N ASP A 86 -22.39 19.31 11.93
CA ASP A 86 -22.77 17.91 11.75
C ASP A 86 -24.22 17.76 11.26
N ILE A 87 -25.16 18.62 11.69
CA ILE A 87 -26.54 18.63 11.19
C ILE A 87 -26.58 19.03 9.71
N ILE A 88 -25.96 20.15 9.35
CA ILE A 88 -25.92 20.62 7.96
C ILE A 88 -25.25 19.56 7.06
N SER A 89 -24.17 19.01 7.53
CA SER A 89 -23.41 17.97 6.83
C SER A 89 -24.21 16.67 6.68
N GLY A 90 -24.88 16.25 7.75
CA GLY A 90 -25.71 15.04 7.73
C GLY A 90 -26.89 15.14 6.76
N ILE A 91 -27.57 16.29 6.74
CA ILE A 91 -28.66 16.55 5.78
C ILE A 91 -28.10 16.57 4.34
N SER A 92 -27.03 17.32 4.10
CA SER A 92 -26.41 17.42 2.75
C SER A 92 -25.95 16.07 2.23
N THR A 93 -25.30 15.25 3.08
CA THR A 93 -24.86 13.91 2.74
C THR A 93 -26.01 12.95 2.53
N GLY A 94 -27.06 13.01 3.37
CA GLY A 94 -28.28 12.21 3.25
C GLY A 94 -29.02 12.47 1.95
N VAL A 95 -29.16 13.73 1.55
CA VAL A 95 -29.77 14.14 0.30
C VAL A 95 -29.03 13.56 -0.92
N MET A 96 -27.68 13.54 -0.88
CA MET A 96 -26.90 12.92 -1.96
C MET A 96 -26.95 11.38 -1.93
N GLN A 97 -27.11 10.81 -0.75
CA GLN A 97 -27.09 9.36 -0.56
C GLN A 97 -28.32 8.67 -1.14
N LEU A 98 -29.46 9.35 -1.21
CA LEU A 98 -30.72 8.82 -1.76
C LEU A 98 -30.61 8.48 -3.25
N PRO A 99 -30.34 9.45 -4.18
CA PRO A 99 -30.21 9.15 -5.59
C PRO A 99 -29.07 8.16 -5.89
N GLN A 100 -27.95 8.30 -5.17
CA GLN A 100 -26.81 7.41 -5.34
C GLN A 100 -27.12 6.00 -4.88
N GLY A 101 -27.85 5.81 -3.79
CA GLY A 101 -28.30 4.52 -3.33
C GLY A 101 -29.16 3.79 -4.37
N LEU A 102 -30.17 4.48 -4.91
CA LEU A 102 -31.06 3.95 -5.96
C LEU A 102 -30.27 3.59 -7.22
N ALA A 103 -29.39 4.49 -7.69
CA ALA A 103 -28.59 4.31 -8.89
C ALA A 103 -27.58 3.17 -8.77
N TYR A 104 -26.91 3.06 -7.63
CA TYR A 104 -25.90 2.02 -7.41
C TYR A 104 -26.51 0.64 -7.14
N ALA A 105 -27.76 0.54 -6.70
CA ALA A 105 -28.50 -0.71 -6.71
C ALA A 105 -28.73 -1.23 -8.13
N LEU A 106 -29.06 -0.35 -9.07
CA LEU A 106 -29.16 -0.73 -10.48
C LEU A 106 -27.82 -1.23 -11.04
N LEU A 107 -26.68 -0.60 -10.65
CA LEU A 107 -25.35 -1.13 -10.97
C LEU A 107 -25.10 -2.52 -10.40
N ALA A 108 -25.54 -2.75 -9.16
CA ALA A 108 -25.44 -4.04 -8.50
C ALA A 108 -26.42 -5.11 -9.04
N ALA A 109 -27.18 -4.78 -10.09
CA ALA A 109 -28.20 -5.64 -10.71
C ALA A 109 -29.27 -6.13 -9.73
N VAL A 110 -29.59 -5.30 -8.72
CA VAL A 110 -30.66 -5.54 -7.74
C VAL A 110 -31.70 -4.41 -7.79
N PRO A 111 -32.94 -4.65 -7.34
CA PRO A 111 -33.96 -3.58 -7.27
C PRO A 111 -33.52 -2.38 -6.44
N PRO A 112 -33.89 -1.15 -6.82
CA PRO A 112 -33.41 0.11 -6.22
C PRO A 112 -33.58 0.22 -4.71
N VAL A 113 -34.62 -0.37 -4.12
CA VAL A 113 -34.90 -0.36 -2.69
C VAL A 113 -33.74 -0.94 -1.84
N PHE A 114 -33.01 -1.92 -2.37
CA PHE A 114 -31.88 -2.55 -1.68
C PHE A 114 -30.69 -1.59 -1.54
N GLY A 115 -30.59 -0.61 -2.45
CA GLY A 115 -29.63 0.47 -2.32
C GLY A 115 -29.94 1.42 -1.18
N LEU A 116 -31.21 1.65 -0.88
CA LEU A 116 -31.62 2.44 0.29
C LEU A 116 -31.31 1.69 1.58
N TYR A 117 -31.55 0.37 1.65
CA TYR A 117 -31.16 -0.45 2.81
C TYR A 117 -29.65 -0.42 3.02
N SER A 118 -28.86 -0.56 1.96
CA SER A 118 -27.39 -0.44 2.01
C SER A 118 -26.89 0.95 2.37
N SER A 119 -27.71 1.97 2.17
CA SER A 119 -27.43 3.34 2.56
C SER A 119 -27.86 3.67 3.99
N PHE A 120 -28.66 2.82 4.63
CA PHE A 120 -29.13 3.02 6.00
C PHE A 120 -28.35 2.19 7.02
N TYR A 121 -28.48 0.87 7.00
CA TYR A 121 -27.95 -0.01 8.05
C TYR A 121 -26.43 0.11 8.25
N PRO A 122 -25.60 -0.01 7.21
CA PRO A 122 -24.16 0.06 7.40
C PRO A 122 -23.67 1.43 7.86
N VAL A 123 -24.30 2.51 7.42
CA VAL A 123 -23.93 3.88 7.81
C VAL A 123 -24.20 4.10 9.29
N PHE A 124 -25.37 3.65 9.75
CA PHE A 124 -25.74 3.71 11.16
C PHE A 124 -24.76 2.91 12.03
N LEU A 125 -24.42 1.68 11.62
CA LEU A 125 -23.49 0.81 12.34
C LEU A 125 -22.07 1.39 12.39
N TYR A 126 -21.61 2.01 11.30
CA TYR A 126 -20.26 2.60 11.24
C TYR A 126 -20.05 3.69 12.28
N THR A 127 -21.09 4.41 12.67
CA THR A 127 -21.02 5.44 13.72
C THR A 127 -20.51 4.90 15.05
N PHE A 128 -20.80 3.63 15.36
CA PHE A 128 -20.39 2.99 16.62
C PHE A 128 -18.97 2.45 16.56
N PHE A 129 -18.57 1.88 15.42
CA PHE A 129 -17.34 1.11 15.29
C PHE A 129 -16.22 1.82 14.52
N GLY A 130 -16.54 2.83 13.71
CA GLY A 130 -15.58 3.57 12.88
C GLY A 130 -14.66 4.48 13.68
N THR A 131 -13.41 4.61 13.23
CA THR A 131 -12.42 5.53 13.80
C THR A 131 -12.27 6.82 13.00
N SER A 132 -12.64 6.82 11.72
CA SER A 132 -12.62 8.02 10.90
C SER A 132 -13.79 8.94 11.17
N LYS A 133 -13.53 10.24 11.27
CA LYS A 133 -14.55 11.26 11.57
C LYS A 133 -15.27 11.77 10.33
N HIS A 134 -14.66 11.71 9.16
CA HIS A 134 -15.08 12.44 7.96
C HIS A 134 -15.52 11.56 6.80
N ILE A 135 -15.27 10.21 6.83
CA ILE A 135 -15.71 9.36 5.73
C ILE A 135 -17.21 9.06 5.80
N SER A 136 -17.85 9.07 4.64
CA SER A 136 -19.25 8.65 4.46
C SER A 136 -19.28 7.23 3.90
N ILE A 137 -19.70 6.29 4.73
CA ILE A 137 -19.93 4.89 4.33
C ILE A 137 -21.25 4.77 3.60
N GLY A 138 -21.42 3.77 2.77
CA GLY A 138 -22.63 3.44 2.02
C GLY A 138 -22.33 2.85 0.66
N THR A 139 -23.29 2.90 -0.23
CA THR A 139 -23.14 2.38 -1.59
C THR A 139 -22.06 3.15 -2.37
N PHE A 140 -21.28 2.44 -3.16
CA PHE A 140 -20.20 2.99 -3.98
C PHE A 140 -20.16 2.32 -5.35
N ALA A 141 -19.99 3.13 -6.41
CA ALA A 141 -20.15 2.67 -7.80
C ALA A 141 -19.29 1.46 -8.17
N VAL A 142 -18.00 1.45 -7.75
CA VAL A 142 -17.06 0.37 -8.09
C VAL A 142 -17.50 -0.94 -7.46
N ILE A 143 -17.78 -0.93 -6.15
CA ILE A 143 -18.24 -2.13 -5.42
C ILE A 143 -19.57 -2.60 -5.97
N SER A 144 -20.50 -1.69 -6.25
CA SER A 144 -21.81 -2.03 -6.84
C SER A 144 -21.65 -2.67 -8.22
N MET A 145 -20.70 -2.21 -9.02
CA MET A 145 -20.39 -2.81 -10.33
C MET A 145 -19.79 -4.21 -10.19
N MET A 146 -18.88 -4.43 -9.24
CA MET A 146 -18.33 -5.77 -8.95
C MET A 146 -19.44 -6.72 -8.49
N VAL A 147 -20.29 -6.30 -7.56
CA VAL A 147 -21.44 -7.08 -7.09
C VAL A 147 -22.37 -7.41 -8.26
N GLY A 148 -22.66 -6.44 -9.13
CA GLY A 148 -23.49 -6.62 -10.31
C GLY A 148 -22.91 -7.61 -11.32
N GLY A 149 -21.58 -7.57 -11.52
CA GLY A 149 -20.87 -8.54 -12.36
C GLY A 149 -21.04 -9.98 -11.86
N VAL A 150 -20.87 -10.20 -10.54
CA VAL A 150 -21.08 -11.52 -9.92
C VAL A 150 -22.55 -11.93 -9.98
N ALA A 151 -23.49 -11.03 -9.67
CA ALA A 151 -24.92 -11.31 -9.68
C ALA A 151 -25.40 -11.74 -11.08
N VAL A 152 -24.93 -11.08 -12.14
CA VAL A 152 -25.27 -11.45 -13.54
C VAL A 152 -24.59 -12.74 -13.97
N ARG A 153 -23.34 -12.99 -13.53
CA ARG A 153 -22.63 -14.24 -13.82
C ARG A 153 -23.31 -15.46 -13.17
N VAL A 154 -23.77 -15.33 -11.92
CA VAL A 154 -24.43 -16.43 -11.17
C VAL A 154 -25.89 -16.60 -11.62
N VAL A 155 -26.58 -15.49 -11.95
CA VAL A 155 -27.98 -15.46 -12.40
C VAL A 155 -28.07 -14.66 -13.67
N PRO A 156 -27.79 -15.27 -14.86
CA PRO A 156 -27.87 -14.61 -16.17
C PRO A 156 -29.28 -14.16 -16.54
N ASP A 157 -29.39 -13.19 -17.46
CA ASP A 157 -30.68 -12.70 -17.97
C ASP A 157 -31.44 -13.80 -18.78
N GLU A 158 -30.72 -14.75 -19.37
CA GLU A 158 -31.26 -15.85 -20.17
C GLU A 158 -32.04 -16.90 -19.37
N MET A 159 -31.88 -16.97 -18.05
CA MET A 159 -32.69 -17.87 -17.19
C MET A 159 -34.20 -17.57 -17.27
N VAL A 160 -34.59 -16.39 -17.70
CA VAL A 160 -35.99 -15.99 -17.91
C VAL A 160 -36.62 -16.71 -19.07
N SER A 161 -35.84 -17.11 -20.08
CA SER A 161 -36.32 -17.75 -21.29
C SER A 161 -36.48 -19.27 -21.21
N MET A 162 -35.94 -19.93 -20.17
CA MET A 162 -35.93 -21.39 -20.07
C MET A 162 -37.07 -21.97 -19.22
N ASP A 163 -37.77 -21.16 -18.43
CA ASP A 163 -38.90 -21.67 -17.58
C ASP A 163 -40.23 -21.57 -18.35
N TYR A 164 -40.47 -22.55 -19.21
CA TYR A 164 -41.62 -22.60 -20.13
C TYR A 164 -42.98 -22.78 -19.41
N ASN A 165 -43.02 -22.91 -18.09
CA ASN A 165 -44.24 -23.24 -17.33
C ASN A 165 -44.88 -22.05 -16.60
N SER A 166 -44.31 -20.85 -16.59
CA SER A 166 -44.95 -19.69 -15.95
C SER A 166 -45.55 -18.73 -16.98
N THR A 167 -46.82 -18.50 -16.85
CA THR A 167 -47.64 -17.71 -17.78
C THR A 167 -47.45 -16.18 -17.66
N ASN A 168 -46.63 -15.71 -16.68
CA ASN A 168 -46.42 -14.26 -16.40
C ASN A 168 -44.96 -13.86 -16.42
N VAL A 169 -44.53 -13.06 -17.38
CA VAL A 169 -43.18 -12.51 -17.50
C VAL A 169 -42.79 -11.68 -16.26
N THR A 170 -43.74 -11.03 -15.61
CA THR A 170 -43.51 -10.25 -14.38
C THR A 170 -43.09 -11.10 -13.21
N ASP A 171 -43.60 -12.31 -13.03
CA ASP A 171 -43.25 -13.23 -11.94
C ASP A 171 -41.85 -13.83 -12.16
N MET A 172 -41.49 -14.08 -13.43
CA MET A 172 -40.14 -14.54 -13.79
C MET A 172 -39.08 -13.49 -13.51
N LEU A 173 -39.34 -12.22 -13.85
CA LEU A 173 -38.44 -11.11 -13.55
C LEU A 173 -38.27 -10.91 -12.03
N ALA A 174 -39.37 -10.99 -11.27
CA ALA A 174 -39.33 -10.90 -9.82
C ALA A 174 -38.53 -12.06 -9.18
N SER A 175 -38.66 -13.29 -9.70
CA SER A 175 -37.89 -14.45 -9.26
C SER A 175 -36.39 -14.29 -9.55
N ARG A 176 -36.01 -13.83 -10.76
CA ARG A 176 -34.62 -13.52 -11.11
C ARG A 176 -34.03 -12.45 -10.18
N ASP A 177 -34.73 -11.37 -9.97
CA ASP A 177 -34.27 -10.27 -9.11
C ASP A 177 -34.13 -10.73 -7.65
N ALA A 178 -35.04 -11.56 -7.15
CA ALA A 178 -34.93 -12.16 -5.83
C ALA A 178 -33.67 -13.04 -5.69
N LYS A 179 -33.32 -13.84 -6.71
CA LYS A 179 -32.08 -14.65 -6.72
C LYS A 179 -30.84 -13.75 -6.75
N ARG A 180 -30.82 -12.70 -7.57
CA ARG A 180 -29.70 -11.72 -7.60
C ARG A 180 -29.51 -11.01 -6.27
N VAL A 181 -30.59 -10.65 -5.60
CA VAL A 181 -30.52 -10.08 -4.24
C VAL A 181 -29.86 -11.07 -3.27
N GLN A 182 -30.21 -12.36 -3.33
CA GLN A 182 -29.58 -13.37 -2.47
C GLN A 182 -28.05 -13.47 -2.74
N VAL A 183 -27.62 -13.42 -4.00
CA VAL A 183 -26.19 -13.38 -4.34
C VAL A 183 -25.52 -12.15 -3.75
N ALA A 184 -26.09 -10.95 -3.95
CA ALA A 184 -25.53 -9.70 -3.45
C ALA A 184 -25.45 -9.65 -1.91
N VAL A 185 -26.46 -10.15 -1.23
CA VAL A 185 -26.54 -10.22 0.23
C VAL A 185 -25.54 -11.25 0.79
N THR A 186 -25.37 -12.40 0.12
CA THR A 186 -24.38 -13.40 0.51
C THR A 186 -22.94 -12.89 0.30
N LEU A 187 -22.71 -12.11 -0.77
CA LEU A 187 -21.44 -11.41 -0.98
C LEU A 187 -21.16 -10.42 0.17
N ALA A 188 -22.18 -9.69 0.65
CA ALA A 188 -22.02 -8.77 1.77
C ALA A 188 -21.64 -9.51 3.06
N LEU A 189 -22.32 -10.63 3.36
CA LEU A 189 -22.00 -11.45 4.52
C LEU A 189 -20.56 -11.95 4.44
N LEU A 190 -20.20 -12.55 3.32
CA LEU A 190 -18.90 -13.20 3.15
C LEU A 190 -17.75 -12.18 3.15
N SER A 191 -17.88 -11.09 2.41
CA SER A 191 -16.89 -10.01 2.41
C SER A 191 -16.76 -9.38 3.81
N GLY A 192 -17.88 -9.22 4.53
CA GLY A 192 -17.86 -8.72 5.90
C GLY A 192 -17.17 -9.66 6.88
N ILE A 193 -17.39 -10.97 6.78
CA ILE A 193 -16.70 -11.98 7.60
C ILE A 193 -15.19 -11.97 7.30
N ILE A 194 -14.81 -11.90 6.03
CA ILE A 194 -13.38 -11.81 5.62
C ILE A 194 -12.75 -10.55 6.24
N GLN A 195 -13.39 -9.39 6.15
CA GLN A 195 -12.91 -8.15 6.76
C GLN A 195 -12.78 -8.26 8.28
N LEU A 196 -13.75 -8.88 8.96
CA LEU A 196 -13.70 -9.14 10.41
C LEU A 196 -12.51 -10.04 10.77
N CYS A 197 -12.34 -11.15 10.06
CA CYS A 197 -11.20 -12.06 10.28
C CYS A 197 -9.86 -11.33 10.08
N LEU A 198 -9.71 -10.57 9.01
CA LEU A 198 -8.50 -9.79 8.75
C LEU A 198 -8.26 -8.73 9.83
N GLY A 199 -9.31 -8.06 10.32
CA GLY A 199 -9.21 -7.08 11.40
C GLY A 199 -8.79 -7.70 12.74
N LEU A 200 -9.37 -8.84 13.10
CA LEU A 200 -9.03 -9.59 14.32
C LEU A 200 -7.60 -10.16 14.27
N LEU A 201 -7.17 -10.64 13.11
CA LEU A 201 -5.80 -11.11 12.87
C LEU A 201 -4.79 -9.97 12.71
N ARG A 202 -5.22 -8.71 12.80
CA ARG A 202 -4.41 -7.49 12.65
C ARG A 202 -3.75 -7.34 11.28
N PHE A 203 -4.41 -7.76 10.22
CA PHE A 203 -3.97 -7.59 8.83
C PHE A 203 -4.27 -6.19 8.24
N GLY A 204 -4.54 -5.19 9.06
CA GLY A 204 -4.76 -3.80 8.59
C GLY A 204 -3.60 -3.21 7.77
N PHE A 205 -2.41 -3.81 7.88
CA PHE A 205 -1.25 -3.43 7.08
C PHE A 205 -1.38 -3.84 5.59
N VAL A 206 -2.27 -4.77 5.23
CA VAL A 206 -2.48 -5.19 3.83
C VAL A 206 -2.81 -4.01 2.93
N ALA A 207 -3.50 -3.00 3.46
CA ALA A 207 -3.77 -1.76 2.73
C ALA A 207 -2.51 -0.97 2.32
N ILE A 208 -1.35 -1.26 2.91
CA ILE A 208 -0.08 -0.61 2.56
C ILE A 208 0.42 -1.11 1.20
N TYR A 209 0.14 -2.38 0.88
CA TYR A 209 0.54 -2.99 -0.39
C TYR A 209 -0.33 -2.58 -1.59
N LEU A 210 -1.51 -2.01 -1.31
CA LEU A 210 -2.34 -1.39 -2.33
C LEU A 210 -1.86 0.06 -2.53
N THR A 211 -0.84 0.19 -3.37
CA THR A 211 -0.19 1.49 -3.63
C THR A 211 -1.16 2.48 -4.27
N GLU A 212 -0.92 3.78 -4.08
CA GLU A 212 -1.76 4.84 -4.64
C GLU A 212 -1.90 4.75 -6.17
N PRO A 213 -0.82 4.51 -6.96
CA PRO A 213 -0.93 4.32 -8.39
C PRO A 213 -1.84 3.15 -8.79
N LEU A 214 -1.75 2.02 -8.08
CA LEU A 214 -2.59 0.85 -8.33
C LEU A 214 -4.08 1.17 -8.12
N VAL A 215 -4.41 1.77 -6.97
CA VAL A 215 -5.79 2.11 -6.63
C VAL A 215 -6.37 3.13 -7.63
N ARG A 216 -5.59 4.14 -8.02
CA ARG A 216 -6.02 5.16 -8.99
C ARG A 216 -6.20 4.58 -10.39
N GLY A 217 -5.29 3.73 -10.88
CA GLY A 217 -5.44 3.02 -12.15
C GLY A 217 -6.68 2.13 -12.18
N PHE A 218 -6.87 1.31 -11.14
CA PHE A 218 -8.03 0.45 -10.97
C PHE A 218 -9.36 1.24 -10.93
N THR A 219 -9.43 2.32 -10.14
CA THR A 219 -10.65 3.12 -10.03
C THR A 219 -10.99 3.87 -11.32
N THR A 220 -9.96 4.28 -12.07
CA THR A 220 -10.18 4.89 -13.40
C THR A 220 -10.76 3.89 -14.39
N ALA A 221 -10.25 2.64 -14.44
CA ALA A 221 -10.83 1.58 -15.25
C ALA A 221 -12.27 1.26 -14.83
N ALA A 222 -12.51 1.18 -13.52
CA ALA A 222 -13.86 0.98 -12.99
C ALA A 222 -14.82 2.11 -13.40
N ALA A 223 -14.34 3.36 -13.46
CA ALA A 223 -15.14 4.47 -13.97
C ALA A 223 -15.53 4.29 -15.43
N VAL A 224 -14.65 3.75 -16.28
CA VAL A 224 -14.97 3.41 -17.67
C VAL A 224 -16.04 2.31 -17.74
N HIS A 225 -15.92 1.24 -16.95
CA HIS A 225 -16.92 0.19 -16.86
C HIS A 225 -18.29 0.73 -16.43
N VAL A 226 -18.33 1.56 -15.38
CA VAL A 226 -19.55 2.18 -14.88
C VAL A 226 -20.15 3.10 -15.95
N PHE A 227 -19.36 3.95 -16.59
CA PHE A 227 -19.81 4.84 -17.63
C PHE A 227 -20.45 4.06 -18.78
N THR A 228 -19.77 3.03 -19.27
CA THR A 228 -20.28 2.18 -20.36
C THR A 228 -21.59 1.50 -19.98
N SER A 229 -21.71 1.01 -18.75
CA SER A 229 -22.95 0.38 -18.27
C SER A 229 -24.14 1.34 -18.17
N GLN A 230 -23.87 2.65 -18.00
CA GLN A 230 -24.91 3.68 -17.94
C GLN A 230 -25.41 4.12 -19.32
N LEU A 231 -24.65 3.89 -20.39
CA LEU A 231 -25.04 4.30 -21.76
C LEU A 231 -26.40 3.73 -22.17
N LYS A 232 -26.67 2.46 -21.82
CA LYS A 232 -27.93 1.83 -22.15
C LYS A 232 -29.15 2.49 -21.49
N TYR A 233 -29.02 2.95 -20.26
CA TYR A 233 -30.07 3.65 -19.52
C TYR A 233 -30.25 5.09 -20.04
N LEU A 234 -29.16 5.74 -20.47
CA LEU A 234 -29.18 7.07 -21.03
C LEU A 234 -29.89 7.07 -22.38
N LEU A 235 -29.63 6.05 -23.21
CA LEU A 235 -30.23 5.88 -24.55
C LEU A 235 -31.59 5.18 -24.47
N GLY A 236 -31.97 4.60 -23.34
CA GLY A 236 -33.21 3.82 -23.22
C GLY A 236 -33.24 2.52 -24.05
N VAL A 237 -32.04 1.95 -24.33
CA VAL A 237 -31.88 0.75 -25.16
C VAL A 237 -31.88 -0.51 -24.27
N LYS A 238 -32.59 -1.56 -24.72
CA LYS A 238 -32.67 -2.84 -24.01
C LYS A 238 -31.56 -3.78 -24.48
N THR A 239 -30.44 -3.81 -23.78
CA THR A 239 -29.30 -4.69 -24.04
C THR A 239 -29.00 -5.60 -22.83
N ASN A 240 -28.47 -6.79 -23.11
CA ASN A 240 -27.99 -7.70 -22.06
C ASN A 240 -26.84 -7.07 -21.30
N ARG A 241 -26.63 -7.53 -20.07
CA ARG A 241 -25.47 -7.15 -19.26
C ARG A 241 -24.37 -8.16 -19.49
N TYR A 242 -23.16 -7.65 -19.77
CA TYR A 242 -21.97 -8.46 -19.93
C TYR A 242 -21.09 -8.37 -18.68
N SER A 243 -20.52 -9.49 -18.26
CA SER A 243 -19.57 -9.59 -17.14
C SER A 243 -18.35 -10.40 -17.55
N GLY A 244 -17.19 -10.19 -16.87
CA GLY A 244 -15.96 -10.89 -17.18
C GLY A 244 -15.05 -10.17 -18.18
N PRO A 245 -14.12 -10.91 -18.81
CA PRO A 245 -13.16 -10.33 -19.75
C PRO A 245 -13.85 -9.65 -20.93
N LEU A 246 -13.30 -8.52 -21.38
CA LEU A 246 -13.79 -7.71 -22.51
C LEU A 246 -15.23 -7.20 -22.37
N SER A 247 -15.82 -7.23 -21.15
CA SER A 247 -17.21 -6.81 -20.91
C SER A 247 -17.50 -5.37 -21.36
N VAL A 248 -16.52 -4.46 -21.28
CA VAL A 248 -16.64 -3.09 -21.78
C VAL A 248 -16.84 -3.08 -23.30
N VAL A 249 -16.03 -3.87 -24.02
CA VAL A 249 -16.09 -3.95 -25.48
C VAL A 249 -17.42 -4.53 -25.94
N TYR A 250 -17.85 -5.64 -25.34
CA TYR A 250 -19.14 -6.26 -25.65
C TYR A 250 -20.31 -5.35 -25.30
N SER A 251 -20.25 -4.62 -24.19
CA SER A 251 -21.30 -3.68 -23.80
C SER A 251 -21.41 -2.51 -24.79
N ILE A 252 -20.29 -1.96 -25.24
CA ILE A 252 -20.26 -0.89 -26.22
C ILE A 252 -20.79 -1.42 -27.58
N ALA A 253 -20.32 -2.59 -28.00
CA ALA A 253 -20.79 -3.20 -29.27
C ALA A 253 -22.29 -3.47 -29.23
N ALA A 254 -22.82 -4.00 -28.13
CA ALA A 254 -24.27 -4.25 -27.98
C ALA A 254 -25.09 -2.95 -27.97
N VAL A 255 -24.62 -1.88 -27.36
CA VAL A 255 -25.31 -0.58 -27.41
C VAL A 255 -25.26 0.02 -28.78
N LEU A 256 -24.13 -0.11 -29.50
CA LEU A 256 -24.00 0.39 -30.87
C LEU A 256 -24.86 -0.40 -31.87
N SER A 257 -25.01 -1.72 -31.72
CA SER A 257 -25.86 -2.54 -32.57
C SER A 257 -27.35 -2.18 -32.44
N GLU A 258 -27.77 -1.80 -31.23
CA GLU A 258 -29.15 -1.43 -30.95
C GLU A 258 -29.41 0.09 -30.94
N ILE A 259 -28.46 0.89 -31.44
CA ILE A 259 -28.56 2.37 -31.40
C ILE A 259 -29.79 2.90 -32.16
N THR A 260 -30.26 2.16 -33.14
CA THR A 260 -31.47 2.50 -33.91
C THR A 260 -32.78 2.41 -33.11
N THR A 261 -32.75 1.63 -31.99
CA THR A 261 -33.88 1.47 -31.05
C THR A 261 -33.88 2.49 -29.94
N THR A 262 -32.99 3.52 -30.03
CA THR A 262 -32.86 4.54 -28.99
C THR A 262 -34.17 5.26 -28.70
N ASN A 263 -34.55 5.32 -27.41
CA ASN A 263 -35.71 6.08 -26.98
C ASN A 263 -35.34 7.57 -26.86
N VAL A 264 -35.89 8.37 -27.81
CA VAL A 264 -35.60 9.80 -27.92
C VAL A 264 -36.01 10.56 -26.66
N ALA A 265 -37.12 10.19 -26.02
CA ALA A 265 -37.55 10.83 -24.76
C ALA A 265 -36.54 10.58 -23.62
N SER A 266 -36.07 9.34 -23.49
CA SER A 266 -35.01 9.01 -22.50
C SER A 266 -33.74 9.81 -22.75
N LEU A 267 -33.31 9.91 -24.01
CA LEU A 267 -32.11 10.66 -24.38
C LEU A 267 -32.24 12.16 -24.05
N ILE A 268 -33.36 12.80 -24.41
CA ILE A 268 -33.59 14.22 -24.11
C ILE A 268 -33.57 14.47 -22.60
N VAL A 269 -34.32 13.67 -21.83
CA VAL A 269 -34.36 13.78 -20.38
C VAL A 269 -32.96 13.60 -19.79
N GLY A 270 -32.21 12.57 -20.22
CA GLY A 270 -30.88 12.29 -19.75
C GLY A 270 -29.87 13.39 -20.05
N LEU A 271 -29.83 13.90 -21.27
CA LEU A 271 -28.93 15.01 -21.65
C LEU A 271 -29.27 16.29 -20.88
N THR A 272 -30.55 16.62 -20.73
CA THR A 272 -31.00 17.79 -19.95
C THR A 272 -30.52 17.65 -18.48
N CYS A 273 -30.68 16.49 -17.87
CA CYS A 273 -30.19 16.22 -16.51
C CYS A 273 -28.68 16.33 -16.40
N ILE A 274 -27.90 15.80 -17.37
CA ILE A 274 -26.44 15.92 -17.39
C ILE A 274 -26.03 17.39 -17.43
N VAL A 275 -26.62 18.19 -18.32
CA VAL A 275 -26.32 19.63 -18.46
C VAL A 275 -26.66 20.36 -17.14
N MET A 276 -27.82 20.13 -16.57
CA MET A 276 -28.22 20.73 -15.30
C MET A 276 -27.23 20.39 -14.16
N LEU A 277 -26.84 19.13 -14.05
CA LEU A 277 -25.89 18.67 -13.03
C LEU A 277 -24.48 19.25 -13.24
N LEU A 278 -24.01 19.36 -14.48
CA LEU A 278 -22.71 19.97 -14.80
C LEU A 278 -22.68 21.46 -14.48
N ILE A 279 -23.75 22.20 -14.87
CA ILE A 279 -23.90 23.61 -14.53
C ILE A 279 -23.94 23.78 -13.01
N GLY A 280 -24.72 22.99 -12.29
CA GLY A 280 -24.81 23.05 -10.84
C GLY A 280 -23.48 22.76 -10.15
N LYS A 281 -22.72 21.78 -10.62
CA LYS A 281 -21.36 21.52 -10.10
C LYS A 281 -20.42 22.69 -10.36
N GLU A 282 -20.48 23.30 -11.53
CA GLU A 282 -19.66 24.47 -11.84
C GLU A 282 -20.03 25.68 -10.98
N ILE A 283 -21.33 25.93 -10.76
CA ILE A 283 -21.83 26.96 -9.83
C ILE A 283 -21.31 26.71 -8.42
N ASN A 284 -21.42 25.48 -7.92
CA ASN A 284 -20.92 25.10 -6.60
C ASN A 284 -19.41 25.32 -6.47
N LEU A 285 -18.62 25.07 -7.52
CA LEU A 285 -17.17 25.30 -7.53
C LEU A 285 -16.85 26.80 -7.55
N ARG A 286 -17.50 27.57 -8.44
CA ARG A 286 -17.24 29.01 -8.65
C ARG A 286 -17.67 29.87 -7.48
N PHE A 287 -18.77 29.52 -6.85
CA PHE A 287 -19.33 30.25 -5.72
C PHE A 287 -19.04 29.63 -4.34
N LYS A 288 -18.10 28.67 -4.27
CA LYS A 288 -17.72 27.97 -3.02
C LYS A 288 -17.45 28.90 -1.83
N LYS A 289 -16.90 30.11 -2.08
CA LYS A 289 -16.64 31.12 -1.03
C LYS A 289 -17.89 31.89 -0.58
N LYS A 290 -18.92 31.94 -1.40
CA LYS A 290 -20.16 32.71 -1.12
C LYS A 290 -21.31 31.84 -0.60
N LEU A 291 -21.31 30.55 -0.95
CA LEU A 291 -22.34 29.61 -0.56
C LEU A 291 -21.92 28.91 0.74
N PRO A 292 -22.69 29.08 1.86
CA PRO A 292 -22.38 28.37 3.10
C PRO A 292 -22.57 26.85 2.98
N VAL A 293 -23.47 26.41 2.09
CA VAL A 293 -23.75 25.00 1.79
C VAL A 293 -23.80 24.81 0.28
N PRO A 294 -23.19 23.76 -0.29
CA PRO A 294 -23.30 23.48 -1.72
C PRO A 294 -24.75 23.16 -2.09
N ILE A 295 -25.18 23.66 -3.24
CA ILE A 295 -26.53 23.40 -3.77
C ILE A 295 -26.66 21.91 -4.08
N PRO A 296 -27.66 21.19 -3.51
CA PRO A 296 -27.82 19.75 -3.71
C PRO A 296 -28.48 19.45 -5.07
N MET A 297 -27.75 19.67 -6.16
CA MET A 297 -28.28 19.56 -7.53
C MET A 297 -28.81 18.16 -7.85
N GLU A 298 -28.26 17.11 -7.24
CA GLU A 298 -28.69 15.73 -7.48
C GLU A 298 -30.15 15.52 -7.08
N ILE A 299 -30.56 16.00 -5.90
CA ILE A 299 -31.97 15.86 -5.46
C ILE A 299 -32.90 16.79 -6.25
N ILE A 300 -32.44 17.98 -6.65
CA ILE A 300 -33.24 18.92 -7.45
C ILE A 300 -33.57 18.27 -8.79
N VAL A 301 -32.56 17.66 -9.45
CA VAL A 301 -32.77 16.96 -10.73
C VAL A 301 -33.67 15.73 -10.56
N VAL A 302 -33.58 15.02 -9.44
CA VAL A 302 -34.48 13.91 -9.13
C VAL A 302 -35.92 14.39 -8.97
N ILE A 303 -36.16 15.44 -8.17
CA ILE A 303 -37.50 16.00 -7.97
C ILE A 303 -38.12 16.50 -9.29
N ILE A 304 -37.35 17.24 -10.08
CA ILE A 304 -37.79 17.73 -11.39
C ILE A 304 -38.07 16.55 -12.34
N GLY A 305 -37.13 15.60 -12.44
CA GLY A 305 -37.26 14.42 -13.29
C GLY A 305 -38.47 13.55 -12.94
N THR A 306 -38.69 13.34 -11.61
CA THR A 306 -39.87 12.61 -11.15
C THR A 306 -41.16 13.36 -11.42
N GLY A 307 -41.18 14.68 -11.19
CA GLY A 307 -42.35 15.53 -11.45
C GLY A 307 -42.73 15.57 -12.94
N VAL A 308 -41.74 15.72 -13.83
CA VAL A 308 -41.95 15.68 -15.28
C VAL A 308 -42.44 14.29 -15.72
N SER A 309 -41.85 13.22 -15.19
CA SER A 309 -42.25 11.83 -15.52
C SER A 309 -43.67 11.53 -15.09
N ALA A 310 -44.05 11.94 -13.87
CA ALA A 310 -45.41 11.75 -13.37
C ALA A 310 -46.44 12.65 -14.13
N GLY A 311 -46.08 13.90 -14.39
CA GLY A 311 -46.98 14.86 -15.04
C GLY A 311 -47.24 14.58 -16.54
N MET A 312 -46.24 14.01 -17.26
CA MET A 312 -46.32 13.70 -18.65
C MET A 312 -46.57 12.21 -18.95
N ASN A 313 -46.73 11.38 -17.93
CA ASN A 313 -46.89 9.93 -18.06
C ASN A 313 -45.81 9.31 -18.98
N LEU A 314 -44.54 9.63 -18.76
CA LEU A 314 -43.46 9.25 -19.68
C LEU A 314 -43.35 7.71 -19.89
N THR A 315 -43.76 6.92 -18.91
CA THR A 315 -43.77 5.47 -19.00
C THR A 315 -44.77 4.96 -20.04
N ASP A 316 -46.04 5.42 -19.96
CA ASP A 316 -47.12 4.91 -20.84
C ASP A 316 -47.09 5.58 -22.19
N SER A 317 -46.77 6.88 -22.27
CA SER A 317 -46.80 7.66 -23.51
C SER A 317 -45.52 7.51 -24.34
N TYR A 318 -44.37 7.32 -23.74
CA TYR A 318 -43.06 7.34 -24.41
C TYR A 318 -42.20 6.11 -24.12
N GLY A 319 -42.67 5.14 -23.32
CA GLY A 319 -41.94 3.91 -23.02
C GLY A 319 -40.65 4.12 -22.22
N VAL A 320 -40.58 5.17 -21.40
CA VAL A 320 -39.41 5.45 -20.59
C VAL A 320 -39.38 4.53 -19.36
N ASP A 321 -38.29 3.81 -19.14
CA ASP A 321 -38.13 2.94 -17.99
C ASP A 321 -37.98 3.75 -16.70
N VAL A 322 -38.81 3.42 -15.69
CA VAL A 322 -38.80 4.04 -14.35
C VAL A 322 -38.30 3.10 -13.28
N VAL A 323 -38.05 3.64 -12.09
CA VAL A 323 -37.59 2.87 -10.91
C VAL A 323 -38.61 1.81 -10.50
N GLY A 324 -39.91 2.10 -10.65
CA GLY A 324 -40.97 1.18 -10.29
C GLY A 324 -41.26 1.12 -8.79
N ASN A 325 -42.01 0.10 -8.38
CA ASN A 325 -42.56 0.00 -7.02
C ASN A 325 -41.45 -0.10 -5.95
N ILE A 326 -41.48 0.79 -4.99
CA ILE A 326 -40.63 0.81 -3.79
C ILE A 326 -41.47 0.37 -2.61
N PRO A 327 -41.32 -0.86 -2.10
CA PRO A 327 -42.11 -1.32 -0.97
C PRO A 327 -41.83 -0.49 0.28
N LYS A 328 -42.90 -0.09 0.98
CA LYS A 328 -42.83 0.74 2.18
C LYS A 328 -42.27 -0.03 3.37
N GLY A 329 -41.39 0.60 4.14
CA GLY A 329 -40.91 0.12 5.43
C GLY A 329 -39.68 -0.77 5.34
N LEU A 330 -39.22 -1.22 6.50
CA LEU A 330 -38.07 -2.09 6.65
C LEU A 330 -38.51 -3.54 6.54
N ARG A 331 -37.79 -4.35 5.76
CA ARG A 331 -38.04 -5.79 5.71
C ARG A 331 -37.48 -6.49 6.95
N ALA A 332 -38.14 -7.55 7.37
CA ALA A 332 -37.64 -8.41 8.43
C ALA A 332 -36.26 -8.99 8.08
N PRO A 333 -35.38 -9.19 9.06
CA PRO A 333 -34.07 -9.80 8.84
C PRO A 333 -34.25 -11.18 8.19
N LYS A 334 -33.47 -11.44 7.13
CA LYS A 334 -33.45 -12.70 6.42
C LYS A 334 -32.04 -13.24 6.37
N PHE A 335 -31.87 -14.54 6.63
CA PHE A 335 -30.56 -15.17 6.59
C PHE A 335 -30.08 -15.32 5.12
N PRO A 336 -28.82 -14.92 4.81
CA PRO A 336 -28.23 -15.11 3.50
C PRO A 336 -28.07 -16.58 3.11
N GLU A 337 -28.05 -16.88 1.81
CA GLU A 337 -27.98 -18.25 1.31
C GLU A 337 -26.54 -18.79 1.31
N ILE A 338 -26.20 -19.63 2.31
CA ILE A 338 -24.84 -20.16 2.52
C ILE A 338 -24.38 -21.05 1.34
N ARG A 339 -25.29 -21.69 0.61
CA ARG A 339 -24.96 -22.59 -0.50
C ARG A 339 -24.21 -21.90 -1.64
N LEU A 340 -24.33 -20.58 -1.77
CA LEU A 340 -23.64 -19.78 -2.78
C LEU A 340 -22.16 -19.50 -2.45
N ILE A 341 -21.73 -19.68 -1.18
CA ILE A 341 -20.41 -19.32 -0.71
C ILE A 341 -19.25 -19.89 -1.56
N PRO A 342 -19.21 -21.19 -1.91
CA PRO A 342 -18.11 -21.73 -2.70
C PRO A 342 -17.97 -21.08 -4.07
N THR A 343 -19.09 -20.70 -4.69
CA THR A 343 -19.12 -20.11 -6.04
C THR A 343 -18.63 -18.66 -6.09
N ILE A 344 -18.85 -17.92 -4.98
CA ILE A 344 -18.59 -16.47 -4.92
C ILE A 344 -17.43 -16.09 -3.97
N PHE A 345 -16.69 -17.08 -3.45
CA PHE A 345 -15.66 -16.84 -2.43
C PHE A 345 -14.54 -15.91 -2.92
N VAL A 346 -14.02 -16.16 -4.11
CA VAL A 346 -12.92 -15.34 -4.70
C VAL A 346 -13.37 -13.90 -4.91
N ASP A 347 -14.58 -13.71 -5.41
CA ASP A 347 -15.17 -12.39 -5.62
C ASP A 347 -15.36 -11.63 -4.30
N ALA A 348 -15.80 -12.34 -3.26
CA ALA A 348 -15.97 -11.75 -1.92
C ALA A 348 -14.64 -11.30 -1.32
N VAL A 349 -13.53 -12.05 -1.55
CA VAL A 349 -12.18 -11.63 -1.15
C VAL A 349 -11.79 -10.35 -1.88
N ALA A 350 -12.00 -10.30 -3.20
CA ALA A 350 -11.70 -9.11 -4.00
C ALA A 350 -12.50 -7.89 -3.51
N ILE A 351 -13.81 -8.04 -3.32
CA ILE A 351 -14.70 -6.98 -2.79
C ILE A 351 -14.26 -6.54 -1.39
N ALA A 352 -13.90 -7.47 -0.50
CA ALA A 352 -13.44 -7.17 0.86
C ALA A 352 -12.17 -6.31 0.85
N ILE A 353 -11.19 -6.67 0.02
CA ILE A 353 -9.90 -5.97 -0.10
C ILE A 353 -10.09 -4.59 -0.73
N VAL A 354 -10.81 -4.50 -1.86
CA VAL A 354 -11.08 -3.22 -2.53
C VAL A 354 -11.85 -2.27 -1.63
N GLY A 355 -12.93 -2.76 -1.01
CA GLY A 355 -13.76 -1.97 -0.11
C GLY A 355 -12.97 -1.39 1.05
N PHE A 356 -12.14 -2.21 1.69
CA PHE A 356 -11.26 -1.79 2.77
C PHE A 356 -10.19 -0.78 2.31
N SER A 357 -9.54 -1.06 1.17
CA SER A 357 -8.51 -0.17 0.62
C SER A 357 -9.04 1.24 0.35
N MET A 358 -10.22 1.33 -0.28
CA MET A 358 -10.87 2.61 -0.55
C MET A 358 -11.21 3.35 0.74
N ALA A 359 -11.78 2.66 1.73
CA ALA A 359 -12.16 3.26 3.00
C ALA A 359 -10.95 3.79 3.79
N VAL A 360 -9.89 2.96 3.92
CA VAL A 360 -8.66 3.35 4.66
C VAL A 360 -7.90 4.45 3.95
N SER A 361 -7.79 4.42 2.61
CA SER A 361 -7.12 5.47 1.85
C SER A 361 -7.79 6.82 2.06
N MET A 362 -9.12 6.87 1.96
CA MET A 362 -9.89 8.09 2.22
C MET A 362 -9.81 8.52 3.68
N ALA A 363 -9.91 7.58 4.62
CA ALA A 363 -9.79 7.85 6.04
C ALA A 363 -8.42 8.46 6.41
N LYS A 364 -7.33 7.94 5.82
CA LYS A 364 -5.97 8.47 5.99
C LYS A 364 -5.83 9.90 5.44
N ILE A 365 -6.37 10.17 4.24
CA ILE A 365 -6.33 11.50 3.63
C ILE A 365 -6.98 12.54 4.56
N PHE A 366 -8.19 12.24 5.08
CA PHE A 366 -8.86 13.14 6.00
C PHE A 366 -8.19 13.22 7.38
N ALA A 367 -7.63 12.11 7.86
CA ALA A 367 -6.90 12.07 9.12
C ALA A 367 -5.67 12.99 9.07
N LEU A 368 -4.88 12.91 7.98
CA LEU A 368 -3.73 13.79 7.76
C LEU A 368 -4.17 15.27 7.63
N LYS A 369 -5.25 15.54 6.87
CA LYS A 369 -5.74 16.90 6.65
C LYS A 369 -6.25 17.57 7.95
N HIS A 370 -6.85 16.79 8.86
CA HIS A 370 -7.47 17.30 10.08
C HIS A 370 -6.73 16.94 11.37
N GLY A 371 -5.51 16.41 11.29
CA GLY A 371 -4.63 16.15 12.42
C GLY A 371 -5.14 15.11 13.42
N TYR A 372 -5.77 14.01 12.95
CA TYR A 372 -6.12 12.88 13.79
C TYR A 372 -5.57 11.56 13.24
N THR A 373 -5.57 10.52 14.07
CA THR A 373 -5.09 9.19 13.69
C THR A 373 -6.26 8.22 13.53
N ILE A 374 -6.11 7.27 12.62
CA ILE A 374 -7.03 6.15 12.42
C ILE A 374 -6.33 4.83 12.71
N ASP A 375 -7.10 3.84 13.12
CA ASP A 375 -6.62 2.46 13.28
C ASP A 375 -7.14 1.60 12.14
N GLY A 376 -6.24 1.14 11.25
CA GLY A 376 -6.59 0.32 10.09
C GLY A 376 -7.22 -1.03 10.47
N ASN A 377 -6.86 -1.62 11.62
CA ASN A 377 -7.47 -2.86 12.08
C ASN A 377 -8.90 -2.63 12.57
N GLN A 378 -9.13 -1.52 13.28
CA GLN A 378 -10.45 -1.14 13.72
C GLN A 378 -11.36 -0.75 12.54
N GLU A 379 -10.81 -0.12 11.48
CA GLU A 379 -11.56 0.13 10.24
C GLU A 379 -11.99 -1.16 9.53
N LEU A 380 -11.14 -2.21 9.50
CA LEU A 380 -11.52 -3.54 9.02
C LEU A 380 -12.67 -4.13 9.82
N ILE A 381 -12.59 -4.05 11.15
CA ILE A 381 -13.64 -4.55 12.04
C ILE A 381 -14.95 -3.75 11.81
N ALA A 382 -14.86 -2.43 11.71
CA ALA A 382 -16.01 -1.57 11.47
C ALA A 382 -16.72 -1.90 10.16
N LEU A 383 -15.97 -1.97 9.04
CA LEU A 383 -16.52 -2.37 7.74
C LEU A 383 -17.04 -3.80 7.74
N GLY A 384 -16.32 -4.71 8.38
CA GLY A 384 -16.72 -6.09 8.53
C GLY A 384 -18.08 -6.24 9.26
N ILE A 385 -18.28 -5.50 10.34
CA ILE A 385 -19.57 -5.44 11.06
C ILE A 385 -20.65 -4.80 10.17
N CYS A 386 -20.33 -3.70 9.49
CA CYS A 386 -21.29 -3.02 8.62
C CYS A 386 -21.80 -3.93 7.50
N ASN A 387 -20.90 -4.67 6.84
CA ASN A 387 -21.27 -5.60 5.77
C ASN A 387 -21.93 -6.87 6.30
N SER A 388 -21.40 -7.50 7.36
CA SER A 388 -21.96 -8.72 7.91
C SER A 388 -23.34 -8.51 8.53
N VAL A 389 -23.49 -7.49 9.37
CA VAL A 389 -24.80 -7.20 10.02
C VAL A 389 -25.78 -6.64 8.99
N GLY A 390 -25.33 -5.74 8.11
CA GLY A 390 -26.15 -5.19 7.04
C GLY A 390 -26.73 -6.25 6.12
N SER A 391 -26.01 -7.34 5.86
CA SER A 391 -26.48 -8.46 5.01
C SER A 391 -27.77 -9.11 5.51
N PHE A 392 -27.96 -9.25 6.81
CA PHE A 392 -29.21 -9.77 7.38
C PHE A 392 -30.41 -8.87 7.09
N PHE A 393 -30.17 -7.58 6.91
CA PHE A 393 -31.17 -6.59 6.52
C PHE A 393 -31.18 -6.29 5.02
N GLN A 394 -30.66 -7.25 4.23
CA GLN A 394 -30.68 -7.23 2.77
C GLN A 394 -29.86 -6.07 2.15
N SER A 395 -28.81 -5.62 2.84
CA SER A 395 -27.79 -4.74 2.27
C SER A 395 -26.81 -5.55 1.41
N PHE A 396 -26.41 -5.00 0.28
CA PHE A 396 -25.27 -5.49 -0.49
C PHE A 396 -23.95 -4.81 0.00
N PRO A 397 -22.75 -5.30 -0.41
CA PRO A 397 -21.48 -4.78 0.08
C PRO A 397 -21.33 -3.28 -0.08
N VAL A 398 -20.86 -2.60 0.98
CA VAL A 398 -20.66 -1.17 1.03
C VAL A 398 -19.22 -0.80 1.39
N THR A 399 -18.84 0.43 1.03
CA THR A 399 -17.58 1.04 1.43
C THR A 399 -17.74 2.56 1.52
N CYS A 400 -16.63 3.31 1.65
CA CYS A 400 -16.72 4.76 1.64
C CYS A 400 -16.89 5.31 0.22
N SER A 401 -17.60 6.44 0.11
CA SER A 401 -17.74 7.19 -1.14
C SER A 401 -16.94 8.49 -1.07
N MET A 402 -16.03 8.67 -2.03
CA MET A 402 -15.20 9.89 -2.10
C MET A 402 -16.06 11.16 -2.24
N SER A 403 -17.04 11.17 -3.14
CA SER A 403 -17.88 12.35 -3.39
C SER A 403 -18.69 12.76 -2.16
N ARG A 404 -19.30 11.78 -1.48
CA ARG A 404 -20.06 12.06 -0.25
C ARG A 404 -19.17 12.50 0.90
N SER A 405 -18.00 11.85 1.07
CA SER A 405 -17.06 12.22 2.13
C SER A 405 -16.52 13.66 1.96
N LEU A 406 -16.23 14.06 0.71
CA LEU A 406 -15.84 15.44 0.41
C LEU A 406 -16.98 16.45 0.72
N VAL A 407 -18.23 16.09 0.46
CA VAL A 407 -19.37 16.93 0.83
C VAL A 407 -19.53 16.97 2.33
N GLN A 408 -19.47 15.84 3.02
CA GLN A 408 -19.53 15.77 4.48
C GLN A 408 -18.48 16.68 5.12
N GLU A 409 -17.25 16.66 4.63
CA GLU A 409 -16.16 17.50 5.13
C GLU A 409 -16.37 18.97 4.78
N SER A 410 -16.72 19.29 3.51
CA SER A 410 -16.84 20.67 3.04
C SER A 410 -18.04 21.43 3.62
N THR A 411 -19.06 20.72 4.08
CA THR A 411 -20.25 21.28 4.74
C THR A 411 -20.08 21.42 6.25
N GLY A 412 -18.88 21.15 6.78
CA GLY A 412 -18.53 21.37 8.17
C GLY A 412 -18.78 20.19 9.10
N GLY A 413 -19.01 18.98 8.57
CA GLY A 413 -19.10 17.75 9.36
C GLY A 413 -17.77 17.44 10.02
N LYS A 414 -17.78 17.28 11.33
CA LYS A 414 -16.59 17.04 12.17
C LYS A 414 -16.62 15.69 12.88
N THR A 415 -17.76 15.02 12.87
CA THR A 415 -17.94 13.73 13.53
C THR A 415 -18.88 12.81 12.76
N GLN A 416 -18.95 11.52 13.14
CA GLN A 416 -19.87 10.54 12.58
C GLN A 416 -21.35 10.76 12.99
N ILE A 417 -21.67 11.79 13.79
CA ILE A 417 -23.05 12.24 13.98
C ILE A 417 -23.66 12.66 12.64
N ALA A 418 -22.88 13.28 11.75
CA ALA A 418 -23.32 13.59 10.38
C ALA A 418 -23.76 12.31 9.63
N GLY A 419 -23.00 11.20 9.75
CA GLY A 419 -23.38 9.89 9.18
C GLY A 419 -24.67 9.33 9.77
N THR A 420 -24.86 9.44 11.10
CA THR A 420 -26.09 9.02 11.76
C THR A 420 -27.30 9.84 11.27
N LEU A 421 -27.16 11.14 11.16
CA LEU A 421 -28.25 12.01 10.65
C LEU A 421 -28.58 11.71 9.18
N SER A 422 -27.55 11.46 8.37
CA SER A 422 -27.72 11.01 6.98
C SER A 422 -28.49 9.68 6.91
N SER A 423 -28.17 8.71 7.76
CA SER A 423 -28.88 7.43 7.81
C SER A 423 -30.34 7.58 8.26
N ILE A 424 -30.61 8.42 9.26
CA ILE A 424 -31.98 8.71 9.71
C ILE A 424 -32.79 9.35 8.59
N MET A 425 -32.19 10.22 7.79
CA MET A 425 -32.86 10.81 6.63
C MET A 425 -33.22 9.76 5.57
N VAL A 426 -32.32 8.81 5.29
CA VAL A 426 -32.60 7.68 4.39
C VAL A 426 -33.71 6.80 4.97
N LEU A 427 -33.73 6.56 6.29
CA LEU A 427 -34.79 5.82 6.96
C LEU A 427 -36.16 6.49 6.79
N LEU A 428 -36.21 7.81 6.95
CA LEU A 428 -37.45 8.58 6.76
C LEU A 428 -38.00 8.36 5.34
N VAL A 429 -37.13 8.38 4.34
CA VAL A 429 -37.54 8.13 2.95
C VAL A 429 -38.05 6.70 2.75
N ILE A 430 -37.36 5.70 3.30
CA ILE A 430 -37.81 4.29 3.20
C ILE A 430 -39.21 4.10 3.80
N VAL A 431 -39.50 4.74 4.94
CA VAL A 431 -40.74 4.52 5.68
C VAL A 431 -41.88 5.38 5.13
N ALA A 432 -41.61 6.66 4.82
CA ALA A 432 -42.66 7.63 4.57
C ALA A 432 -42.78 8.11 3.10
N ILE A 433 -41.65 8.27 2.39
CA ILE A 433 -41.61 9.05 1.14
C ILE A 433 -41.20 8.18 -0.07
N GLY A 434 -40.87 6.90 0.14
CA GLY A 434 -40.36 6.01 -0.94
C GLY A 434 -41.22 5.97 -2.19
N TYR A 435 -42.54 6.02 -2.05
CA TYR A 435 -43.49 5.98 -3.16
C TYR A 435 -43.35 7.18 -4.13
N LEU A 436 -42.82 8.31 -3.68
CA LEU A 436 -42.59 9.48 -4.55
C LEU A 436 -41.50 9.22 -5.61
N PHE A 437 -40.64 8.25 -5.40
CA PHE A 437 -39.56 7.87 -6.35
C PHE A 437 -39.99 6.78 -7.34
N GLU A 438 -41.22 6.25 -7.25
CA GLU A 438 -41.70 5.20 -8.18
C GLU A 438 -41.72 5.67 -9.65
N PRO A 439 -42.19 6.90 -9.98
CA PRO A 439 -42.19 7.38 -11.37
C PRO A 439 -40.82 7.98 -11.80
N LEU A 440 -39.75 7.86 -11.01
CA LEU A 440 -38.44 8.40 -11.34
C LEU A 440 -37.83 7.66 -12.54
N PRO A 441 -37.46 8.34 -13.66
CA PRO A 441 -36.82 7.70 -14.80
C PRO A 441 -35.43 7.16 -14.43
N GLN A 442 -35.12 5.93 -14.88
CA GLN A 442 -33.78 5.34 -14.71
C GLN A 442 -32.70 6.16 -15.42
N THR A 443 -33.05 6.86 -16.48
CA THR A 443 -32.20 7.80 -17.23
C THR A 443 -31.66 8.93 -16.33
N VAL A 444 -32.51 9.46 -15.42
CA VAL A 444 -32.09 10.50 -14.45
C VAL A 444 -31.02 9.97 -13.51
N LEU A 445 -31.20 8.74 -13.03
CA LEU A 445 -30.21 8.07 -12.18
C LEU A 445 -28.90 7.81 -12.95
N ALA A 446 -28.99 7.39 -14.21
CA ALA A 446 -27.82 7.21 -15.07
C ALA A 446 -27.05 8.52 -15.28
N ALA A 447 -27.76 9.63 -15.53
CA ALA A 447 -27.16 10.97 -15.65
C ALA A 447 -26.40 11.38 -14.37
N ILE A 448 -26.97 11.13 -13.19
CA ILE A 448 -26.33 11.40 -11.89
C ILE A 448 -25.06 10.57 -11.75
N VAL A 449 -25.10 9.27 -12.05
CA VAL A 449 -23.91 8.39 -12.00
C VAL A 449 -22.82 8.92 -12.92
N MET A 450 -23.13 9.18 -14.20
CA MET A 450 -22.15 9.66 -15.19
C MET A 450 -21.47 10.95 -14.77
N VAL A 451 -22.21 11.92 -14.25
CA VAL A 451 -21.65 13.19 -13.79
C VAL A 451 -20.78 13.01 -12.54
N ASN A 452 -21.10 12.04 -11.70
CA ASN A 452 -20.29 11.72 -10.52
C ASN A 452 -18.95 11.05 -10.84
N LEU A 453 -18.83 10.39 -12.01
CA LEU A 453 -17.57 9.82 -12.48
C LEU A 453 -16.53 10.86 -12.92
N LYS A 454 -16.93 12.13 -13.14
CA LYS A 454 -16.00 13.23 -13.54
C LYS A 454 -14.77 13.30 -12.63
N GLY A 455 -14.92 13.07 -11.33
CA GLY A 455 -13.79 13.06 -10.37
C GLY A 455 -12.82 11.90 -10.59
N MET A 456 -13.34 10.73 -10.97
CA MET A 456 -12.53 9.55 -11.26
C MET A 456 -11.80 9.68 -12.60
N PHE A 457 -12.48 10.22 -13.64
CA PHE A 457 -11.84 10.50 -14.93
C PHE A 457 -10.73 11.55 -14.85
N LYS A 458 -10.79 12.48 -13.89
CA LYS A 458 -9.69 13.43 -13.65
C LYS A 458 -8.36 12.73 -13.31
N GLN A 459 -8.41 11.49 -12.82
CA GLN A 459 -7.23 10.67 -12.52
C GLN A 459 -6.44 10.25 -13.77
N PHE A 460 -6.96 10.42 -15.00
CA PHE A 460 -6.13 10.32 -16.21
C PHE A 460 -4.98 11.33 -16.24
N GLY A 461 -5.13 12.46 -15.57
CA GLY A 461 -4.05 13.44 -15.40
C GLY A 461 -2.86 12.92 -14.57
N ASP A 462 -3.08 11.88 -13.76
CA ASP A 462 -2.04 11.27 -12.93
C ASP A 462 -0.96 10.57 -13.79
N VAL A 463 -1.29 10.16 -15.02
CA VAL A 463 -0.33 9.60 -15.99
C VAL A 463 0.83 10.58 -16.23
N ALA A 464 0.54 11.85 -16.48
CA ALA A 464 1.56 12.88 -16.68
C ALA A 464 2.35 13.17 -15.40
N TYR A 465 1.70 13.08 -14.24
CA TYR A 465 2.32 13.26 -12.94
C TYR A 465 3.32 12.12 -12.63
N PHE A 466 2.89 10.85 -12.75
CA PHE A 466 3.75 9.69 -12.50
C PHE A 466 4.88 9.56 -13.54
N TRP A 467 4.66 9.95 -14.80
CA TRP A 467 5.72 9.98 -15.80
C TRP A 467 6.93 10.82 -15.38
N ARG A 468 6.69 11.94 -14.68
CA ARG A 468 7.74 12.84 -14.22
C ARG A 468 8.42 12.38 -12.92
N ILE A 469 7.71 11.65 -12.07
CA ILE A 469 8.21 11.27 -10.74
C ILE A 469 8.84 9.89 -10.75
N SER A 470 8.13 8.88 -11.28
CA SER A 470 8.58 7.49 -11.21
C SER A 470 7.98 6.65 -12.34
N ARG A 471 8.84 6.17 -13.23
CA ARG A 471 8.41 5.30 -14.35
C ARG A 471 7.79 3.99 -13.86
N ILE A 472 8.25 3.48 -12.71
CA ILE A 472 7.72 2.23 -12.12
C ILE A 472 6.29 2.45 -11.59
N GLU A 473 6.02 3.59 -10.94
CA GLU A 473 4.68 3.94 -10.48
C GLU A 473 3.71 4.14 -11.64
N LEU A 474 4.19 4.74 -12.72
CA LEU A 474 3.42 4.82 -13.96
C LEU A 474 3.11 3.42 -14.52
N ALA A 475 4.10 2.51 -14.56
CA ALA A 475 3.88 1.15 -15.04
C ALA A 475 2.81 0.42 -14.20
N ILE A 476 2.84 0.58 -12.87
CA ILE A 476 1.81 0.03 -11.97
C ILE A 476 0.44 0.61 -12.30
N TRP A 477 0.33 1.93 -12.51
CA TRP A 477 -0.92 2.59 -12.87
C TRP A 477 -1.47 2.08 -14.20
N VAL A 478 -0.61 2.01 -15.24
CA VAL A 478 -0.99 1.54 -16.59
C VAL A 478 -1.43 0.08 -16.57
N VAL A 479 -0.67 -0.79 -15.92
CA VAL A 479 -1.02 -2.22 -15.81
C VAL A 479 -2.34 -2.38 -15.05
N ALA A 480 -2.53 -1.65 -13.94
CA ALA A 480 -3.78 -1.69 -13.18
C ALA A 480 -4.97 -1.22 -14.02
N PHE A 481 -4.81 -0.15 -14.81
CA PHE A 481 -5.84 0.37 -15.70
C PHE A 481 -6.17 -0.60 -16.83
N VAL A 482 -5.16 -1.03 -17.58
CA VAL A 482 -5.33 -1.89 -18.76
C VAL A 482 -5.86 -3.26 -18.38
N ALA A 483 -5.28 -3.88 -17.35
CA ALA A 483 -5.74 -5.19 -16.87
C ALA A 483 -7.20 -5.12 -16.39
N SER A 484 -7.56 -4.10 -15.61
CA SER A 484 -8.94 -3.95 -15.11
C SER A 484 -9.93 -3.64 -16.23
N LEU A 485 -9.51 -2.91 -17.27
CA LEU A 485 -10.35 -2.59 -18.41
C LEU A 485 -10.69 -3.81 -19.28
N PHE A 486 -9.67 -4.66 -19.56
CA PHE A 486 -9.82 -5.77 -20.51
C PHE A 486 -10.13 -7.11 -19.85
N LEU A 487 -9.55 -7.42 -18.69
CA LEU A 487 -9.81 -8.68 -17.98
C LEU A 487 -11.04 -8.61 -17.08
N GLY A 488 -11.61 -7.40 -16.91
CA GLY A 488 -12.67 -7.16 -15.93
C GLY A 488 -12.10 -6.73 -14.57
N LEU A 489 -12.96 -6.25 -13.67
CA LEU A 489 -12.53 -5.65 -12.41
C LEU A 489 -11.89 -6.66 -11.45
N ASP A 490 -12.40 -7.90 -11.43
CA ASP A 490 -11.96 -8.93 -10.49
C ASP A 490 -10.57 -9.45 -10.84
N TYR A 491 -10.39 -9.95 -12.07
CA TYR A 491 -9.09 -10.43 -12.57
C TYR A 491 -8.08 -9.30 -12.77
N GLY A 492 -8.57 -8.12 -13.17
CA GLY A 492 -7.73 -6.94 -13.35
C GLY A 492 -7.08 -6.49 -12.05
N LEU A 493 -7.82 -6.52 -10.94
CA LEU A 493 -7.26 -6.23 -9.62
C LEU A 493 -6.19 -7.24 -9.22
N LEU A 494 -6.47 -8.55 -9.38
CA LEU A 494 -5.50 -9.60 -9.06
C LEU A 494 -4.20 -9.41 -9.84
N THR A 495 -4.30 -9.16 -11.15
CA THR A 495 -3.15 -8.88 -12.01
C THR A 495 -2.40 -7.63 -11.55
N ALA A 496 -3.10 -6.56 -11.22
CA ALA A 496 -2.50 -5.30 -10.74
C ALA A 496 -1.74 -5.47 -9.42
N VAL A 497 -2.32 -6.19 -8.47
CA VAL A 497 -1.67 -6.49 -7.17
C VAL A 497 -0.45 -7.37 -7.38
N THR A 498 -0.56 -8.41 -8.20
CA THR A 498 0.57 -9.30 -8.53
C THR A 498 1.71 -8.51 -9.18
N PHE A 499 1.40 -7.65 -10.14
CA PHE A 499 2.39 -6.79 -10.80
C PHE A 499 3.03 -5.80 -9.80
N ALA A 500 2.25 -5.18 -8.93
CA ALA A 500 2.78 -4.29 -7.89
C ALA A 500 3.74 -5.04 -6.95
N MET A 501 3.42 -6.27 -6.56
CA MET A 501 4.32 -7.11 -5.75
C MET A 501 5.60 -7.47 -6.51
N ILE A 502 5.51 -7.79 -7.79
CA ILE A 502 6.69 -8.05 -8.65
C ILE A 502 7.59 -6.80 -8.70
N THR A 503 7.02 -5.59 -8.80
CA THR A 503 7.83 -4.36 -8.78
C THR A 503 8.56 -4.13 -7.46
N VAL A 504 7.96 -4.51 -6.33
CA VAL A 504 8.62 -4.46 -5.01
C VAL A 504 9.78 -5.46 -4.97
N ILE A 505 9.54 -6.69 -5.43
CA ILE A 505 10.58 -7.73 -5.52
C ILE A 505 11.73 -7.24 -6.40
N TYR A 506 11.44 -6.72 -7.59
CA TYR A 506 12.45 -6.18 -8.51
C TYR A 506 13.29 -5.07 -7.86
N ARG A 507 12.66 -4.12 -7.17
CA ARG A 507 13.36 -3.03 -6.47
C ARG A 507 14.26 -3.52 -5.34
N THR A 508 13.87 -4.60 -4.66
CA THR A 508 14.66 -5.15 -3.54
C THR A 508 15.77 -6.07 -3.99
N GLN A 509 15.63 -6.72 -5.16
CA GLN A 509 16.64 -7.60 -5.72
C GLN A 509 17.78 -6.88 -6.45
N SER A 510 17.52 -5.71 -7.03
CA SER A 510 18.48 -4.93 -7.81
C SER A 510 18.78 -3.59 -7.13
N PRO A 511 19.47 -3.58 -5.98
CA PRO A 511 19.84 -2.35 -5.31
C PRO A 511 20.95 -1.61 -6.07
N GLN A 512 21.15 -0.34 -5.74
CA GLN A 512 22.28 0.42 -6.22
C GLN A 512 23.54 -0.01 -5.45
N TYR A 513 24.59 -0.31 -6.19
CA TYR A 513 25.91 -0.64 -5.70
C TYR A 513 26.88 0.51 -6.00
N ARG A 514 27.67 0.91 -5.01
CA ARG A 514 28.55 2.07 -5.09
C ARG A 514 29.96 1.73 -4.63
N ILE A 515 30.96 2.38 -5.25
CA ILE A 515 32.33 2.42 -4.73
C ILE A 515 32.49 3.77 -4.04
N LEU A 516 32.94 3.73 -2.79
CA LEU A 516 33.12 4.94 -1.98
C LEU A 516 34.60 5.34 -1.97
N GLY A 517 34.83 6.65 -2.02
CA GLY A 517 36.11 7.28 -1.80
C GLY A 517 36.02 8.30 -0.70
N GLN A 518 37.16 8.80 -0.21
CA GLN A 518 37.26 9.79 0.84
C GLN A 518 37.27 11.20 0.25
N ILE A 519 36.54 12.12 0.90
CA ILE A 519 36.73 13.55 0.66
C ILE A 519 38.04 13.94 1.34
N PRO A 520 39.00 14.57 0.62
CA PRO A 520 40.31 14.93 1.17
C PRO A 520 40.19 15.65 2.53
N ASP A 521 41.08 15.31 3.44
CA ASP A 521 41.18 15.90 4.80
C ASP A 521 39.92 15.76 5.69
N THR A 522 39.04 14.80 5.38
CA THR A 522 37.85 14.50 6.18
C THR A 522 37.70 13.00 6.45
N ASP A 523 36.83 12.64 7.39
CA ASP A 523 36.39 11.26 7.64
C ASP A 523 35.11 10.84 6.89
N ILE A 524 34.73 11.63 5.87
CA ILE A 524 33.51 11.45 5.09
C ILE A 524 33.84 10.68 3.81
N TYR A 525 32.99 9.67 3.53
CA TYR A 525 33.10 8.82 2.35
C TYR A 525 31.85 8.97 1.49
N CYS A 526 32.07 9.27 0.20
CA CYS A 526 31.02 9.50 -0.80
C CYS A 526 31.25 8.62 -2.04
N ASP A 527 30.24 8.57 -2.92
CA ASP A 527 30.31 7.84 -4.19
C ASP A 527 31.31 8.50 -5.14
N VAL A 528 32.27 7.72 -5.61
CA VAL A 528 33.32 8.21 -6.55
C VAL A 528 32.73 8.57 -7.92
N GLU A 529 31.62 7.92 -8.33
CA GLU A 529 30.98 8.20 -9.62
C GLU A 529 30.12 9.49 -9.57
N GLU A 530 29.75 9.96 -8.37
CA GLU A 530 28.86 11.11 -8.19
C GLU A 530 29.62 12.44 -7.97
N TYR A 531 30.84 12.38 -7.38
CA TYR A 531 31.60 13.58 -7.00
C TYR A 531 33.05 13.52 -7.48
N GLU A 532 33.53 14.55 -8.18
CA GLU A 532 34.89 14.65 -8.76
C GLU A 532 35.97 14.85 -7.67
N GLU A 533 35.64 15.47 -6.53
CA GLU A 533 36.57 15.73 -5.45
C GLU A 533 36.90 14.50 -4.61
N VAL A 534 36.10 13.44 -4.72
CA VAL A 534 36.24 12.22 -3.94
C VAL A 534 37.37 11.36 -4.51
N LYS A 535 38.30 10.94 -3.64
CA LYS A 535 39.46 10.14 -4.03
C LYS A 535 39.40 8.73 -3.43
N GLU A 536 39.64 7.74 -4.26
CA GLU A 536 39.87 6.38 -3.78
C GLU A 536 41.26 6.25 -3.12
N HIS A 537 41.38 5.42 -2.10
CA HIS A 537 42.67 5.07 -1.49
C HIS A 537 43.42 4.06 -2.36
N PRO A 538 44.71 4.27 -2.62
CA PRO A 538 45.50 3.30 -3.38
C PRO A 538 45.47 1.93 -2.68
N GLY A 539 45.11 0.90 -3.44
CA GLY A 539 45.05 -0.48 -2.95
C GLY A 539 43.86 -0.83 -2.05
N ILE A 540 42.96 0.12 -1.74
CA ILE A 540 41.77 -0.13 -0.90
C ILE A 540 40.50 0.17 -1.71
N LYS A 541 39.61 -0.80 -1.83
CA LYS A 541 38.29 -0.60 -2.41
C LYS A 541 37.22 -0.64 -1.31
N ILE A 542 36.31 0.32 -1.34
CA ILE A 542 35.20 0.41 -0.38
C ILE A 542 33.90 0.20 -1.15
N PHE A 543 33.23 -0.92 -0.86
CA PHE A 543 31.99 -1.31 -1.56
C PHE A 543 30.78 -1.14 -0.63
N GLN A 544 29.79 -0.39 -1.11
CA GLN A 544 28.51 -0.18 -0.42
C GLN A 544 27.35 -0.70 -1.26
N ALA A 545 26.44 -1.43 -0.61
CA ALA A 545 25.16 -1.84 -1.17
C ALA A 545 24.03 -1.24 -0.33
N ASN A 546 23.14 -0.45 -0.94
CA ASN A 546 22.02 0.19 -0.24
C ASN A 546 20.86 -0.78 0.04
N THR A 547 21.17 -1.97 0.58
CA THR A 547 20.19 -3.01 0.86
C THR A 547 20.68 -3.98 1.94
N SER A 548 19.73 -4.72 2.52
CA SER A 548 20.02 -5.88 3.36
C SER A 548 20.48 -7.06 2.49
N LEU A 549 21.29 -7.97 3.05
CA LEU A 549 21.82 -9.14 2.34
C LEU A 549 21.01 -10.40 2.70
N TYR A 550 20.31 -10.97 1.70
CA TYR A 550 19.41 -12.12 1.90
C TYR A 550 19.29 -12.98 0.63
N PHE A 551 18.58 -14.10 0.74
CA PHE A 551 18.50 -15.12 -0.31
C PHE A 551 18.16 -14.57 -1.71
N ALA A 552 17.33 -13.52 -1.81
CA ALA A 552 16.86 -13.05 -3.12
C ALA A 552 17.85 -12.13 -3.84
N ASN A 553 18.84 -11.53 -3.13
CA ASN A 553 19.82 -10.62 -3.73
C ASN A 553 21.29 -11.06 -3.54
N SER A 554 21.54 -12.18 -2.88
CA SER A 554 22.89 -12.65 -2.55
C SER A 554 23.77 -12.90 -3.79
N GLU A 555 23.21 -13.46 -4.85
CA GLU A 555 23.93 -13.68 -6.14
C GLU A 555 24.20 -12.35 -6.84
N SER A 556 23.21 -11.45 -6.89
CA SER A 556 23.36 -10.12 -7.47
C SER A 556 24.40 -9.30 -6.72
N TYR A 557 24.43 -9.42 -5.37
CA TYR A 557 25.45 -8.77 -4.53
C TYR A 557 26.85 -9.27 -4.85
N MET A 558 27.05 -10.58 -4.92
CA MET A 558 28.36 -11.19 -5.26
C MET A 558 28.80 -10.79 -6.68
N SER A 559 27.90 -10.87 -7.65
CA SER A 559 28.18 -10.49 -9.03
C SER A 559 28.54 -9.03 -9.19
N ALA A 560 27.79 -8.12 -8.51
CA ALA A 560 28.07 -6.69 -8.53
C ALA A 560 29.39 -6.35 -7.82
N LEU A 561 29.68 -7.03 -6.70
CA LEU A 561 30.95 -6.87 -6.00
C LEU A 561 32.12 -7.25 -6.93
N LYS A 562 32.08 -8.44 -7.51
CA LYS A 562 33.10 -8.89 -8.47
C LYS A 562 33.25 -7.93 -9.63
N LYS A 563 32.15 -7.46 -10.23
CA LYS A 563 32.17 -6.53 -11.35
C LYS A 563 32.78 -5.17 -10.98
N LYS A 564 32.44 -4.61 -9.82
CA LYS A 564 32.94 -3.30 -9.37
C LYS A 564 34.36 -3.36 -8.78
N THR A 565 34.82 -4.55 -8.35
CA THR A 565 36.20 -4.76 -7.90
C THR A 565 37.09 -5.35 -8.99
N ASN A 566 36.52 -5.91 -10.07
CA ASN A 566 37.20 -6.57 -11.19
C ASN A 566 37.61 -5.59 -12.32
N ASP A 567 37.74 -4.29 -12.10
CA ASP A 567 38.64 -3.49 -12.96
C ASP A 567 40.08 -4.02 -12.95
N VAL A 568 40.33 -5.05 -12.12
CA VAL A 568 41.54 -5.85 -12.03
C VAL A 568 41.62 -6.89 -13.12
N GLU A 569 40.49 -7.50 -13.62
CA GLU A 569 40.51 -8.44 -14.73
C GLU A 569 40.38 -7.77 -16.12
N ALA A 570 39.88 -6.52 -16.19
CA ALA A 570 39.73 -5.82 -17.47
C ALA A 570 41.08 -5.45 -18.09
N GLY A 571 42.14 -5.25 -17.30
CA GLY A 571 43.50 -5.07 -17.81
C GLY A 571 44.03 -6.32 -18.55
N VAL A 572 43.69 -7.52 -18.08
CA VAL A 572 44.15 -8.78 -18.69
C VAL A 572 43.40 -9.12 -19.98
N LYS A 573 42.10 -8.78 -20.04
CA LYS A 573 41.30 -9.04 -21.28
C LYS A 573 41.58 -8.05 -22.40
N HIS A 574 42.03 -6.84 -22.10
CA HIS A 574 42.38 -5.84 -23.14
C HIS A 574 43.74 -6.12 -23.77
N GLU A 575 44.68 -6.73 -23.06
CA GLU A 575 45.96 -7.18 -23.67
C GLU A 575 45.79 -8.42 -24.56
N ILE A 576 44.89 -9.34 -24.23
CA ILE A 576 44.61 -10.55 -25.05
C ILE A 576 43.76 -10.19 -26.30
N ALA A 577 42.98 -9.11 -26.29
CA ALA A 577 42.16 -8.71 -27.45
C ALA A 577 42.92 -7.87 -28.48
N ASN A 578 44.13 -7.39 -28.19
CA ASN A 578 44.95 -6.59 -29.11
C ASN A 578 46.04 -7.37 -29.86
N GLU A 579 46.22 -8.70 -29.61
CA GLU A 579 46.94 -9.57 -30.48
C GLU A 579 46.01 -10.22 -31.51
N GLU A 580 45.63 -9.46 -32.52
CA GLU A 580 45.03 -10.00 -33.75
C GLU A 580 46.05 -10.91 -34.47
N LEU A 581 45.83 -12.22 -34.37
CA LEU A 581 46.45 -13.19 -35.23
C LEU A 581 45.88 -13.06 -36.65
N PRO A 582 46.75 -12.96 -37.69
CA PRO A 582 46.27 -12.86 -39.06
C PRO A 582 45.67 -14.21 -39.53
N VAL A 583 44.42 -14.08 -39.99
CA VAL A 583 43.72 -15.14 -40.70
C VAL A 583 44.43 -15.39 -42.03
N ASN A 584 45.17 -16.53 -42.16
CA ASN A 584 45.31 -17.18 -43.46
C ASN A 584 45.42 -18.69 -43.27
N GLY A 585 44.47 -19.37 -43.86
CA GLY A 585 44.34 -20.81 -43.81
C GLY A 585 45.41 -21.52 -44.61
N GLN A 586 45.81 -22.64 -44.09
CA GLN A 586 46.01 -23.89 -44.88
C GLN A 586 46.20 -25.07 -43.93
N PHE A 587 45.32 -26.04 -44.06
CA PHE A 587 45.51 -27.41 -43.52
C PHE A 587 46.73 -28.10 -44.15
N THR A 588 47.66 -28.57 -43.33
CA THR A 588 48.42 -29.75 -43.62
C THR A 588 48.77 -30.51 -42.35
N SER A 589 48.69 -31.80 -42.46
CA SER A 589 48.75 -32.88 -41.52
C SER A 589 50.11 -33.09 -40.84
N VAL A 590 50.02 -33.55 -39.58
CA VAL A 590 50.82 -34.58 -38.90
C VAL A 590 52.38 -34.45 -38.94
N ASP A 591 52.98 -34.29 -37.76
CA ASP A 591 53.93 -35.29 -37.28
C ASP A 591 54.19 -35.18 -35.76
N ASP A 592 54.23 -36.34 -35.13
CA ASP A 592 54.67 -36.63 -33.79
C ASP A 592 56.11 -36.23 -33.53
N SER A 593 56.38 -35.44 -32.50
CA SER A 593 57.65 -35.55 -31.77
C SER A 593 57.50 -35.02 -30.37
N VAL A 594 57.29 -35.95 -29.46
CA VAL A 594 57.47 -35.76 -28.01
C VAL A 594 58.94 -35.55 -27.75
N GLN A 595 59.37 -34.46 -27.23
CA GLN A 595 60.63 -34.32 -26.53
C GLN A 595 60.52 -33.33 -25.34
N ASP A 596 60.74 -33.91 -24.19
CA ASP A 596 61.26 -33.36 -22.93
C ASP A 596 61.38 -31.83 -22.81
N ARG A 597 60.45 -31.26 -22.03
CA ARG A 597 60.70 -30.00 -21.31
C ARG A 597 60.78 -30.26 -19.82
N SER A 598 61.85 -29.74 -19.21
CA SER A 598 62.19 -29.86 -17.80
C SER A 598 61.12 -29.31 -16.87
N PRO A 599 61.02 -29.84 -15.64
CA PRO A 599 59.98 -29.43 -14.64
C PRO A 599 60.07 -27.97 -14.15
N ASP A 600 61.10 -27.24 -14.47
CA ASP A 600 61.37 -25.90 -13.93
C ASP A 600 60.74 -24.74 -14.74
N GLU A 601 60.02 -24.98 -15.84
CA GLU A 601 59.35 -23.94 -16.62
C GLU A 601 57.83 -23.85 -16.36
N LEU A 602 57.29 -24.60 -15.40
CA LEU A 602 55.86 -24.65 -15.09
C LEU A 602 55.47 -23.77 -13.90
N GLU A 603 56.38 -22.97 -13.35
CA GLU A 603 56.14 -22.11 -12.18
C GLU A 603 56.05 -20.61 -12.52
N TYR A 604 55.89 -20.25 -13.79
CA TYR A 604 55.47 -18.92 -14.21
C TYR A 604 53.96 -18.86 -14.45
N PHE A 605 53.18 -19.36 -13.51
CA PHE A 605 51.79 -18.94 -13.40
C PHE A 605 51.78 -17.54 -12.79
N MET A 606 51.51 -16.59 -13.64
CA MET A 606 51.21 -15.20 -13.37
C MET A 606 50.49 -15.02 -12.03
N GLU A 607 51.18 -14.51 -11.02
CA GLU A 607 50.50 -13.79 -9.92
C GLU A 607 49.71 -12.66 -10.59
N PRO A 608 48.38 -12.65 -10.49
CA PRO A 608 47.62 -11.48 -10.91
C PRO A 608 48.03 -10.35 -9.96
N LYS A 609 48.83 -9.42 -10.43
CA LYS A 609 49.12 -8.16 -9.72
C LYS A 609 47.85 -7.35 -9.64
N THR A 610 46.99 -7.74 -8.70
CA THR A 610 45.89 -6.89 -8.28
C THR A 610 46.48 -5.76 -7.45
N ASN A 611 46.37 -4.50 -7.91
CA ASN A 611 46.78 -3.35 -7.12
C ASN A 611 45.92 -3.19 -5.86
N VAL A 612 44.91 -4.03 -5.63
CA VAL A 612 43.99 -4.00 -4.50
C VAL A 612 44.40 -5.05 -3.47
N HIS A 613 44.84 -4.62 -2.29
CA HIS A 613 45.21 -5.49 -1.16
C HIS A 613 44.11 -5.58 -0.10
N SER A 614 43.15 -4.65 -0.06
CA SER A 614 42.10 -4.58 0.95
C SER A 614 40.73 -4.21 0.33
N LEU A 615 39.69 -4.91 0.76
CA LEU A 615 38.31 -4.66 0.41
C LEU A 615 37.52 -4.36 1.68
N ILE A 616 36.85 -3.23 1.74
CA ILE A 616 35.98 -2.82 2.85
C ILE A 616 34.53 -2.91 2.39
N LEU A 617 33.73 -3.72 3.08
CA LEU A 617 32.29 -3.83 2.85
C LEU A 617 31.56 -2.92 3.85
N ASP A 618 30.90 -1.88 3.35
CA ASP A 618 30.09 -1.00 4.20
C ASP A 618 28.72 -1.59 4.49
N PHE A 619 28.51 -1.96 5.75
CA PHE A 619 27.27 -2.52 6.28
C PHE A 619 26.38 -1.48 6.97
N THR A 620 26.69 -0.18 6.87
CA THR A 620 25.87 0.88 7.45
C THR A 620 24.41 0.82 6.96
N PRO A 621 24.11 0.58 5.65
CA PRO A 621 22.73 0.47 5.16
C PRO A 621 22.08 -0.89 5.41
N VAL A 622 22.84 -1.90 5.88
CA VAL A 622 22.33 -3.27 6.06
C VAL A 622 21.50 -3.37 7.34
N ASN A 623 20.23 -3.72 7.21
CA ASN A 623 19.31 -3.84 8.36
C ASN A 623 19.20 -5.28 8.89
N PHE A 624 19.34 -6.28 8.05
CA PHE A 624 19.36 -7.71 8.41
C PHE A 624 20.16 -8.53 7.42
N VAL A 625 20.59 -9.71 7.85
CA VAL A 625 21.29 -10.71 7.04
C VAL A 625 20.67 -12.08 7.34
N ASP A 626 20.21 -12.81 6.34
CA ASP A 626 19.68 -14.15 6.51
C ASP A 626 20.77 -15.24 6.40
N SER A 627 20.37 -16.50 6.55
CA SER A 627 21.29 -17.63 6.50
C SER A 627 22.01 -17.80 5.15
N VAL A 628 21.37 -17.43 4.03
CA VAL A 628 21.96 -17.48 2.69
C VAL A 628 22.94 -16.33 2.50
N GLY A 629 22.55 -15.12 2.89
CA GLY A 629 23.41 -13.94 2.85
C GLY A 629 24.69 -14.11 3.71
N ALA A 630 24.56 -14.70 4.90
CA ALA A 630 25.70 -14.99 5.73
C ALA A 630 26.67 -16.02 5.11
N LYS A 631 26.13 -17.05 4.44
CA LYS A 631 26.95 -18.02 3.68
C LYS A 631 27.67 -17.37 2.50
N THR A 632 26.94 -16.54 1.74
CA THR A 632 27.52 -15.78 0.61
C THR A 632 28.64 -14.86 1.09
N LEU A 633 28.46 -14.19 2.21
CA LEU A 633 29.50 -13.34 2.82
C LEU A 633 30.72 -14.13 3.26
N LYS A 634 30.53 -15.33 3.88
CA LYS A 634 31.65 -16.25 4.15
C LYS A 634 32.40 -16.68 2.90
N SER A 635 31.68 -16.98 1.81
CA SER A 635 32.26 -17.35 0.51
C SER A 635 33.10 -16.20 -0.06
N ILE A 636 32.56 -14.97 -0.05
CA ILE A 636 33.28 -13.77 -0.49
C ILE A 636 34.59 -13.61 0.30
N ILE A 637 34.54 -13.65 1.62
CA ILE A 637 35.74 -13.49 2.47
C ILE A 637 36.79 -14.57 2.15
N LYS A 638 36.33 -15.80 1.93
CA LYS A 638 37.22 -16.92 1.57
C LYS A 638 37.84 -16.73 0.20
N GLU A 639 37.05 -16.45 -0.84
CA GLU A 639 37.50 -16.25 -2.21
C GLU A 639 38.52 -15.12 -2.32
N TYR A 640 38.25 -13.96 -1.70
CA TYR A 640 39.16 -12.82 -1.73
C TYR A 640 40.45 -13.09 -0.92
N LYS A 641 40.37 -13.87 0.15
CA LYS A 641 41.54 -14.27 0.95
C LYS A 641 42.47 -15.22 0.14
N GLU A 642 41.90 -16.09 -0.69
CA GLU A 642 42.68 -17.00 -1.57
C GLU A 642 43.48 -16.22 -2.62
N VAL A 643 43.01 -15.02 -3.02
CA VAL A 643 43.70 -14.12 -3.95
C VAL A 643 44.61 -13.11 -3.23
N GLY A 644 44.76 -13.21 -1.90
CA GLY A 644 45.61 -12.31 -1.11
C GLY A 644 44.98 -11.00 -0.69
N VAL A 645 43.65 -10.79 -0.92
CA VAL A 645 42.93 -9.61 -0.58
C VAL A 645 42.26 -9.75 0.81
N CYS A 646 42.55 -8.83 1.74
CA CYS A 646 41.90 -8.80 3.04
C CYS A 646 40.52 -8.16 2.96
N VAL A 647 39.48 -8.85 3.43
CA VAL A 647 38.11 -8.32 3.46
C VAL A 647 37.75 -7.85 4.87
N TYR A 648 37.32 -6.61 4.98
CA TYR A 648 36.85 -5.99 6.23
C TYR A 648 35.38 -5.60 6.13
N ILE A 649 34.67 -5.58 7.25
CA ILE A 649 33.27 -5.17 7.35
C ILE A 649 33.19 -3.95 8.25
N ALA A 650 32.65 -2.85 7.77
CA ALA A 650 32.49 -1.61 8.51
C ALA A 650 31.01 -1.28 8.78
N GLY A 651 30.71 -0.60 9.89
CA GLY A 651 29.39 -0.06 10.15
C GLY A 651 28.30 -1.08 10.49
N CYS A 652 28.67 -2.26 10.98
CA CYS A 652 27.72 -3.32 11.29
C CYS A 652 26.84 -2.96 12.50
N SER A 653 25.51 -2.88 12.29
CA SER A 653 24.55 -2.57 13.35
C SER A 653 24.41 -3.70 14.38
N GLY A 654 24.04 -3.36 15.63
CA GLY A 654 23.88 -4.34 16.71
C GLY A 654 22.91 -5.50 16.40
N PRO A 655 21.74 -5.26 15.77
CA PRO A 655 20.85 -6.33 15.30
C PRO A 655 21.51 -7.29 14.31
N VAL A 656 22.19 -6.76 13.28
CA VAL A 656 22.91 -7.55 12.28
C VAL A 656 24.04 -8.36 12.93
N MET A 657 24.80 -7.77 13.84
CA MET A 657 25.83 -8.46 14.62
C MET A 657 25.28 -9.64 15.43
N ASN A 658 24.13 -9.45 16.10
CA ASN A 658 23.49 -10.52 16.86
C ASN A 658 23.03 -11.66 15.95
N GLU A 659 22.56 -11.32 14.74
CA GLU A 659 22.08 -12.28 13.75
C GLU A 659 23.25 -13.08 13.15
N LEU A 660 24.35 -12.42 12.78
CA LEU A 660 25.59 -13.07 12.35
C LEU A 660 26.14 -14.01 13.43
N THR A 661 26.09 -13.61 14.70
CA THR A 661 26.51 -14.47 15.82
C THR A 661 25.60 -15.70 15.95
N ARG A 662 24.27 -15.56 15.79
CA ARG A 662 23.33 -16.69 15.82
C ARG A 662 23.53 -17.66 14.66
N LEU A 663 23.97 -17.15 13.51
CA LEU A 663 24.24 -17.94 12.29
C LEU A 663 25.64 -18.58 12.30
N ASN A 664 26.36 -18.53 13.42
CA ASN A 664 27.74 -19.03 13.59
C ASN A 664 28.65 -18.49 12.48
N PHE A 665 28.55 -17.18 12.19
CA PHE A 665 29.34 -16.54 11.16
C PHE A 665 30.81 -16.48 11.55
N PHE A 666 31.11 -16.27 12.84
CA PHE A 666 32.47 -16.12 13.39
C PHE A 666 33.09 -17.47 13.78
N GLU A 667 33.37 -18.32 12.78
CA GLU A 667 34.02 -19.62 12.95
C GLU A 667 35.21 -19.74 12.01
N ASN A 668 36.35 -20.26 12.54
CA ASN A 668 37.56 -20.70 11.85
C ASN A 668 38.23 -19.73 10.85
N THR A 669 37.50 -19.09 9.92
CA THR A 669 38.06 -18.24 8.86
C THR A 669 37.70 -16.76 9.03
N VAL A 670 36.68 -16.45 9.78
CA VAL A 670 36.14 -15.09 9.97
C VAL A 670 36.22 -14.72 11.45
N THR A 671 37.21 -13.94 11.84
CA THR A 671 37.37 -13.42 13.19
C THR A 671 36.68 -12.08 13.39
N ARG A 672 36.37 -11.70 14.59
CA ARG A 672 35.76 -10.39 14.90
C ARG A 672 36.67 -9.20 14.64
N ASP A 673 37.96 -9.45 14.47
CA ASP A 673 38.97 -8.43 14.16
C ASP A 673 38.76 -7.82 12.77
N LEU A 674 38.02 -8.51 11.88
CA LEU A 674 37.66 -8.01 10.55
C LEU A 674 36.54 -6.97 10.58
N LEU A 675 35.95 -6.71 11.75
CA LEU A 675 34.79 -5.81 11.90
C LEU A 675 35.21 -4.49 12.51
N PHE A 676 34.88 -3.40 11.83
CA PHE A 676 35.14 -2.04 12.28
C PHE A 676 33.84 -1.27 12.53
N HIS A 677 33.91 -0.28 13.42
CA HIS A 677 32.75 0.53 13.73
C HIS A 677 32.41 1.53 12.63
N SER A 678 33.43 2.06 11.96
CA SER A 678 33.29 3.00 10.85
C SER A 678 34.17 2.60 9.67
N ILE A 679 33.83 3.11 8.49
CA ILE A 679 34.64 2.95 7.27
C ILE A 679 36.05 3.53 7.51
N HIS A 680 36.11 4.71 8.15
CA HIS A 680 37.37 5.40 8.39
C HIS A 680 38.32 4.58 9.29
N ASP A 681 37.81 3.94 10.35
CA ASP A 681 38.63 3.05 11.19
C ASP A 681 39.16 1.84 10.39
N ALA A 682 38.36 1.29 9.47
CA ALA A 682 38.80 0.19 8.61
C ALA A 682 39.90 0.65 7.65
N VAL A 683 39.78 1.83 7.05
CA VAL A 683 40.79 2.41 6.14
C VAL A 683 42.10 2.67 6.90
N LEU A 684 42.04 3.28 8.08
CA LEU A 684 43.22 3.51 8.91
C LEU A 684 43.92 2.19 9.29
N ALA A 685 43.16 1.16 9.62
CA ALA A 685 43.71 -0.18 9.91
C ALA A 685 44.41 -0.79 8.70
N CYS A 686 43.91 -0.57 7.46
CA CYS A 686 44.58 -1.01 6.24
C CYS A 686 45.93 -0.32 6.07
N HIS A 687 45.99 1.01 6.25
CA HIS A 687 47.26 1.77 6.13
C HIS A 687 48.33 1.36 7.17
N VAL A 688 47.90 1.07 8.41
CA VAL A 688 48.86 0.57 9.47
C VAL A 688 49.46 -0.77 9.11
N LYS A 689 48.69 -1.67 8.46
CA LYS A 689 49.21 -2.98 7.97
C LYS A 689 50.20 -2.82 6.86
N ASP A 690 49.95 -1.93 5.90
CA ASP A 690 50.86 -1.65 4.78
C ASP A 690 52.19 -1.08 5.22
N SER A 691 52.15 -0.16 6.19
CA SER A 691 53.36 0.43 6.76
C SER A 691 54.18 -0.59 7.58
N SER A 692 53.52 -1.59 8.19
CA SER A 692 54.22 -2.68 8.91
C SER A 692 54.80 -3.76 7.97
N ALA A 693 54.17 -3.96 6.81
CA ALA A 693 54.69 -4.91 5.78
C ALA A 693 55.91 -4.37 5.03
N SER A 694 56.06 -3.04 4.95
CA SER A 694 57.25 -2.38 4.35
C SER A 694 58.42 -2.23 5.34
N GLN A 695 58.26 -2.55 6.60
CA GLN A 695 59.30 -2.50 7.66
C GLN A 695 59.71 -3.89 8.18
N THR A 696 59.81 -4.94 7.34
CA THR A 696 60.48 -6.17 7.73
C THR A 696 62.00 -6.02 7.61
N VAL A 697 62.59 -5.14 8.42
CA VAL A 697 64.01 -5.20 8.84
C VAL A 697 64.05 -5.00 10.36
N SER A 698 64.31 -6.09 11.06
CA SER A 698 64.81 -6.20 12.46
C SER A 698 64.37 -5.16 13.48
N VAL A 699 63.30 -5.46 14.25
CA VAL A 699 63.18 -4.97 15.62
C VAL A 699 62.61 -6.08 16.53
N SER A 700 63.36 -6.40 17.58
CA SER A 700 63.03 -7.32 18.63
C SER A 700 61.69 -6.98 19.30
N PRO A 701 60.95 -7.97 19.86
CA PRO A 701 59.61 -7.74 20.40
C PRO A 701 59.69 -6.86 21.67
N PRO A 702 58.75 -5.90 21.84
CA PRO A 702 58.69 -5.14 23.10
C PRO A 702 58.19 -6.03 24.22
N GLN A 703 58.93 -5.99 25.33
CA GLN A 703 58.62 -6.66 26.60
C GLN A 703 57.26 -6.16 27.12
N PHE A 704 56.31 -7.09 27.26
CA PHE A 704 55.07 -6.85 27.97
C PHE A 704 55.34 -6.53 29.44
N PHE A 705 55.05 -5.34 29.89
CA PHE A 705 54.93 -5.02 31.31
C PHE A 705 53.67 -5.72 31.83
N SER A 706 53.90 -6.79 32.57
CA SER A 706 52.89 -7.45 33.39
C SER A 706 52.57 -6.55 34.57
N CYS A 707 51.43 -5.88 34.58
CA CYS A 707 50.88 -5.29 35.79
C CYS A 707 50.27 -6.40 36.65
N ALA A 708 51.03 -6.90 37.58
CA ALA A 708 50.54 -7.74 38.67
C ALA A 708 49.60 -6.92 39.58
N VAL A 709 48.38 -7.36 39.68
CA VAL A 709 47.43 -6.88 40.69
C VAL A 709 47.66 -7.67 41.99
N PRO A 710 47.90 -7.03 43.15
CA PRO A 710 48.04 -7.74 44.41
C PRO A 710 46.69 -8.22 44.93
N ASN A 711 46.57 -9.51 45.13
CA ASN A 711 45.53 -10.10 45.95
C ASN A 711 45.62 -9.58 47.37
N THR A 712 44.62 -8.86 47.85
CA THR A 712 44.40 -8.70 49.30
C THR A 712 42.94 -8.99 49.61
N PHE A 713 42.77 -10.03 50.39
CA PHE A 713 41.62 -10.41 51.17
C PHE A 713 40.84 -9.20 51.72
N PHE A 714 39.54 -9.19 51.61
CA PHE A 714 38.67 -8.78 52.70
C PHE A 714 37.32 -9.51 52.72
N ARG A 715 37.01 -9.97 53.90
CA ARG A 715 35.85 -10.71 54.40
C ARG A 715 34.60 -9.90 54.37
N LEU A 716 33.48 -10.63 54.17
CA LEU A 716 32.10 -10.39 54.62
C LEU A 716 31.89 -9.22 55.59
N TYR A 717 30.94 -8.36 55.23
CA TYR A 717 29.93 -7.84 56.17
C TYR A 717 28.69 -7.47 55.43
N LEU A 718 27.58 -8.15 55.71
CA LEU A 718 26.21 -7.66 55.52
C LEU A 718 25.92 -6.62 56.60
N PRO A 719 25.20 -5.54 56.27
CA PRO A 719 24.03 -5.23 57.06
C PRO A 719 22.81 -4.88 56.21
N THR A 720 21.71 -5.27 56.77
CA THR A 720 20.30 -5.06 56.49
C THR A 720 19.89 -3.58 56.47
N THR A 721 19.04 -3.23 55.45
CA THR A 721 17.96 -2.24 55.43
C THR A 721 18.29 -0.74 55.57
N PRO A 722 17.37 0.17 55.18
CA PRO A 722 16.10 0.09 54.46
C PRO A 722 15.96 1.05 53.24
N VAL A 723 14.90 0.85 52.51
CA VAL A 723 14.33 1.67 51.43
C VAL A 723 14.06 3.13 51.88
N PRO A 724 14.28 4.13 51.04
CA PRO A 724 13.48 5.34 51.07
C PRO A 724 12.58 5.45 49.83
N GLN A 725 11.30 5.60 50.14
CA GLN A 725 10.29 6.21 49.28
C GLN A 725 10.76 7.60 48.85
N CYS A 726 10.64 7.92 47.59
CA CYS A 726 10.52 9.28 47.13
C CYS A 726 9.26 9.45 46.29
N LEU A 727 8.45 10.31 46.85
CA LEU A 727 7.21 10.87 46.44
C LEU A 727 7.25 11.53 45.04
N ALA A 728 6.07 11.51 44.46
CA ALA A 728 5.62 12.26 43.33
C ALA A 728 5.92 13.76 43.41
N SER A 729 6.23 14.36 42.29
CA SER A 729 5.79 15.72 41.97
C SER A 729 5.63 15.89 40.47
N SER A 730 4.47 16.25 40.17
CA SER A 730 3.80 16.72 38.96
C SER A 730 4.42 17.95 38.31
N LYS A 731 4.11 18.09 37.01
CA LYS A 731 3.69 19.29 36.28
C LYS A 731 4.61 19.84 35.19
N HIS A 732 3.94 19.99 34.04
CA HIS A 732 4.18 20.93 32.93
C HIS A 732 5.34 20.64 31.95
N PHE A 733 5.07 20.12 30.77
CA PHE A 733 4.72 20.84 29.51
C PHE A 733 3.98 19.91 28.56
#